data_78cd61b872b68a27d3c8d483a5886191
#
_entry.id   78cd61b872b68a27d3c8d483a5886191
#
_cell.length_a   1.000
_cell.length_b   1.000
_cell.length_c   1.000
_cell.angle_alpha   90.00
_cell.angle_beta   90.00
_cell.angle_gamma   90.00
#
_symmetry.space_group_name_H-M   'P 1'
#
loop_
_entity.id
_entity.type
_entity.pdbx_description
1 polymer ?
#
loop_
_entity_poly.entity_id
_entity_poly.type
_entity_poly.pdbx_seq_one_letter_code
_entity_poly.pdbx_strand_id
1 'polypeptide(L)'
;MALSAAKAARVYLPPRRFNRQRPFANPKPTRNRWARIFSALMLFSAIVIAILAPSFVRAEIVIDPEVGFHGVFQLGRPFPLEIALNNTGRPVEGTLEVRVWKGGATKGGTPYRVNYRREVFLAAQARKTVQLTVDPDFISRPLTITFSSAEGRTSRELDLRRYFSPAPVLLLMSESSGLPPISLAASAQSRLVSLSPGELSADPRALLGVSHLILYDQSLRDLSRSQLLALDTWLTAGGRMVIIGSLNYALYQEAAISRFLPVRVTGAKRISFVPHADKDERSVNLAGVWAQTSRVVHGKALAESDGIPVLVETSRGRGRILYLALDVGRPPLSQWSGLPRFLQTLIAPIGTDEPALRTEWNDSVFAQLIVSPSFLSTYVPSGSLLIAMAGYLLGIGVLAWLWQRKRLAPRILLIGFVMFVTAGTALGYVHFSHGGNIPDGVLLSSTVLESSGDGFVEAQANLALFSTQLRNYDLQMERGWIDLTPVSSRTQETMDEAVVIQDGGGTSHYRMPLREWDYRLFRMRHVDRFPMRAELEAQGDKLALQVDNQSAKDLTNCWLLVPGKRFDLGAIPRGASWRKIFPLTGANGQNESAVQRADTLNFREVTFPDKTRDILFHSSFFPRDTDARWAGGAAVFFGWVKDPEPRVRVEDSRIQAQGYAIFRAIIPLTSGEDE
;
A
#
# COMPACT_ATOMS: atom_id res chain seq x y z
N MET A 1 31.48 -5.77 41.30
CA MET A 1 31.81 -6.78 42.35
C MET A 1 31.82 -8.15 41.72
N ALA A 2 32.96 -8.77 41.78
CA ALA A 2 33.37 -10.18 41.73
C ALA A 2 32.95 -10.97 40.47
N LEU A 3 33.82 -11.23 39.50
CA LEU A 3 34.92 -12.20 39.46
C LEU A 3 34.47 -13.66 39.68
N SER A 4 34.55 -14.51 38.65
CA SER A 4 35.25 -15.77 38.78
C SER A 4 35.61 -16.37 37.41
N ALA A 5 36.84 -16.65 37.25
CA ALA A 5 37.54 -17.32 36.17
C ALA A 5 37.37 -18.85 36.28
N ALA A 6 37.32 -19.53 35.13
CA ALA A 6 37.51 -20.98 35.05
C ALA A 6 38.65 -21.31 34.07
N LYS A 7 39.72 -21.86 34.62
CA LYS A 7 40.94 -22.33 33.98
C LYS A 7 40.68 -23.55 33.08
N ALA A 8 41.25 -23.52 31.89
CA ALA A 8 41.44 -24.70 31.05
C ALA A 8 42.64 -25.53 31.53
N ALA A 9 42.43 -26.79 31.85
CA ALA A 9 43.49 -27.76 32.16
C ALA A 9 43.97 -28.41 30.83
N ARG A 10 45.27 -28.22 30.53
CA ARG A 10 46.01 -28.99 29.53
C ARG A 10 46.46 -30.29 30.17
N VAL A 11 46.08 -31.39 29.63
CA VAL A 11 46.62 -32.72 29.95
C VAL A 11 47.83 -32.98 29.04
N TYR A 12 49.01 -33.10 29.68
CA TYR A 12 50.24 -33.56 29.05
C TYR A 12 50.29 -35.09 29.14
N LEU A 13 50.50 -35.78 28.00
CA LEU A 13 50.90 -37.18 27.96
C LEU A 13 52.37 -37.30 27.54
N PRO A 14 53.19 -38.18 28.21
CA PRO A 14 54.62 -38.29 27.95
C PRO A 14 54.96 -39.22 26.77
N PRO A 15 56.14 -39.08 26.14
CA PRO A 15 56.54 -39.85 24.98
C PRO A 15 56.98 -41.26 25.33
N ARG A 16 56.42 -42.26 24.69
CA ARG A 16 56.92 -43.65 24.71
C ARG A 16 58.13 -43.75 23.81
N ARG A 17 59.29 -44.18 24.43
CA ARG A 17 60.51 -44.66 23.77
C ARG A 17 60.20 -45.95 23.02
N PHE A 18 60.49 -46.01 21.76
CA PHE A 18 60.57 -47.28 21.00
C PHE A 18 62.00 -47.59 20.62
N ASN A 19 62.32 -48.87 20.86
CA ASN A 19 63.60 -49.53 20.88
C ASN A 19 64.13 -49.76 19.44
N ARG A 20 65.49 -49.60 19.34
CA ARG A 20 66.23 -49.94 18.10
C ARG A 20 66.25 -51.46 17.86
N GLN A 21 65.83 -51.87 16.64
CA GLN A 21 66.29 -53.15 16.06
C GLN A 21 66.88 -52.92 14.68
N ARG A 22 67.89 -53.76 14.38
CA ARG A 22 68.92 -53.68 13.35
C ARG A 22 68.42 -53.84 11.94
N PRO A 23 69.24 -53.48 10.90
CA PRO A 23 68.83 -53.37 9.51
C PRO A 23 68.86 -54.71 8.79
N PHE A 24 67.81 -55.01 8.04
CA PHE A 24 67.80 -56.02 6.98
C PHE A 24 68.19 -55.40 5.64
N ALA A 25 69.02 -56.14 4.89
CA ALA A 25 69.60 -55.74 3.65
C ALA A 25 68.57 -55.45 2.55
N ASN A 26 68.82 -54.39 1.81
CA ASN A 26 68.07 -53.95 0.62
C ASN A 26 68.31 -54.82 -0.59
N PRO A 27 67.31 -55.37 -1.27
CA PRO A 27 67.43 -55.79 -2.67
C PRO A 27 67.30 -54.55 -3.58
N LYS A 28 68.21 -54.37 -4.49
CA LYS A 28 68.27 -53.31 -5.49
C LYS A 28 66.98 -53.26 -6.31
N PRO A 29 66.32 -52.09 -6.52
CA PRO A 29 65.14 -52.00 -7.36
C PRO A 29 65.50 -52.13 -8.86
N THR A 30 65.02 -53.13 -9.50
CA THR A 30 64.94 -53.15 -10.93
C THR A 30 64.10 -52.00 -11.44
N ARG A 31 64.70 -51.17 -12.24
CA ARG A 31 64.22 -49.90 -12.76
C ARG A 31 63.09 -50.20 -13.78
N ASN A 32 61.83 -50.30 -13.32
CA ASN A 32 60.64 -50.47 -14.12
C ASN A 32 60.42 -49.26 -15.03
N ARG A 33 60.91 -49.28 -16.26
CA ARG A 33 60.68 -48.28 -17.31
C ARG A 33 59.18 -48.05 -17.54
N TRP A 34 58.39 -49.08 -17.41
CA TRP A 34 56.93 -49.03 -17.59
C TRP A 34 56.18 -48.20 -16.53
N ALA A 35 56.65 -48.20 -15.30
CA ALA A 35 56.06 -47.37 -14.22
C ALA A 35 56.22 -45.87 -14.51
N ARG A 36 57.34 -45.46 -15.12
CA ARG A 36 57.59 -44.08 -15.51
C ARG A 36 56.76 -43.66 -16.71
N ILE A 37 56.54 -44.54 -17.66
CA ILE A 37 55.67 -44.27 -18.82
C ILE A 37 54.21 -44.15 -18.38
N PHE A 38 53.77 -45.03 -17.49
CA PHE A 38 52.40 -44.95 -16.93
C PHE A 38 52.15 -43.69 -16.08
N SER A 39 53.11 -43.27 -15.26
CA SER A 39 53.00 -42.07 -14.49
C SER A 39 53.05 -40.80 -15.39
N ALA A 40 53.85 -40.80 -16.45
CA ALA A 40 53.89 -39.72 -17.42
C ALA A 40 52.58 -39.61 -18.25
N LEU A 41 52.01 -40.78 -18.60
CA LEU A 41 50.73 -40.83 -19.32
C LEU A 41 49.55 -40.35 -18.46
N MET A 42 49.52 -40.73 -17.17
CA MET A 42 48.54 -40.25 -16.20
C MET A 42 48.66 -38.76 -15.95
N LEU A 43 49.89 -38.25 -15.85
CA LEU A 43 50.13 -36.80 -15.66
C LEU A 43 49.70 -36.01 -16.91
N PHE A 44 50.01 -36.54 -18.10
CA PHE A 44 49.59 -35.94 -19.37
C PHE A 44 48.07 -35.98 -19.54
N SER A 45 47.41 -37.08 -19.21
CA SER A 45 45.96 -37.21 -19.20
C SER A 45 45.30 -36.25 -18.20
N ALA A 46 45.87 -36.08 -16.98
CA ALA A 46 45.38 -35.14 -15.99
C ALA A 46 45.54 -33.67 -16.46
N ILE A 47 46.65 -33.34 -17.15
CA ILE A 47 46.88 -32.00 -17.74
C ILE A 47 45.91 -31.76 -18.91
N VAL A 48 45.68 -32.74 -19.76
CA VAL A 48 44.71 -32.60 -20.87
C VAL A 48 43.29 -32.47 -20.33
N ILE A 49 42.89 -33.21 -19.30
CA ILE A 49 41.60 -33.07 -18.63
C ILE A 49 41.49 -31.68 -17.97
N ALA A 50 42.58 -31.18 -17.35
CA ALA A 50 42.59 -29.83 -16.74
C ALA A 50 42.50 -28.71 -17.79
N ILE A 51 43.11 -28.91 -18.98
CA ILE A 51 43.03 -27.93 -20.09
C ILE A 51 41.68 -28.03 -20.85
N LEU A 52 41.09 -29.21 -20.92
CA LEU A 52 39.77 -29.45 -21.52
C LEU A 52 38.62 -29.26 -20.54
N ALA A 53 38.89 -29.10 -19.24
CA ALA A 53 37.86 -28.73 -18.28
C ALA A 53 37.32 -27.34 -18.70
N PRO A 54 36.04 -27.25 -19.10
CA PRO A 54 35.48 -25.95 -19.44
C PRO A 54 35.70 -25.06 -18.27
N SER A 55 36.39 -23.93 -18.49
CA SER A 55 36.48 -22.85 -17.51
C SER A 55 35.04 -22.47 -17.20
N PHE A 56 34.52 -22.90 -16.06
CA PHE A 56 33.22 -22.46 -15.58
C PHE A 56 33.35 -20.98 -15.31
N VAL A 57 33.13 -20.18 -16.35
CA VAL A 57 32.98 -18.74 -16.20
C VAL A 57 31.75 -18.56 -15.32
N ARG A 58 32.01 -18.32 -14.05
CA ARG A 58 30.96 -18.02 -13.06
C ARG A 58 30.24 -16.76 -13.51
N ALA A 59 28.94 -16.73 -13.47
CA ALA A 59 28.20 -15.53 -13.77
C ALA A 59 28.59 -14.47 -12.74
N GLU A 60 29.28 -13.42 -13.18
CA GLU A 60 29.55 -12.25 -12.36
C GLU A 60 28.43 -11.26 -12.60
N ILE A 61 27.59 -11.06 -11.56
CA ILE A 61 26.44 -10.18 -11.62
C ILE A 61 26.78 -8.91 -10.87
N VAL A 62 26.77 -7.79 -11.59
CA VAL A 62 26.95 -6.46 -11.03
C VAL A 62 25.58 -5.85 -10.82
N ILE A 63 25.34 -5.36 -9.57
CA ILE A 63 24.10 -4.69 -9.17
C ILE A 63 24.36 -3.19 -9.16
N ASP A 64 23.60 -2.44 -9.95
CA ASP A 64 23.70 -0.97 -10.01
C ASP A 64 22.33 -0.33 -9.77
N PRO A 65 22.06 0.15 -8.53
CA PRO A 65 20.78 0.73 -8.16
C PRO A 65 20.73 2.23 -8.39
N GLU A 66 19.60 2.70 -8.89
CA GLU A 66 19.18 4.09 -8.94
C GLU A 66 17.97 4.31 -8.01
N VAL A 67 18.06 5.32 -7.14
CA VAL A 67 17.11 5.56 -6.05
C VAL A 67 16.13 6.66 -6.43
N GLY A 68 14.85 6.40 -6.26
CA GLY A 68 13.82 7.42 -6.42
C GLY A 68 13.75 7.96 -7.84
N PHE A 69 13.52 9.24 -7.94
CA PHE A 69 13.49 9.97 -9.21
C PHE A 69 14.84 10.65 -9.41
N HIS A 70 15.73 10.04 -10.23
CA HIS A 70 17.10 10.54 -10.50
C HIS A 70 17.86 10.89 -9.21
N GLY A 71 17.87 9.96 -8.25
CA GLY A 71 18.57 10.14 -6.97
C GLY A 71 17.80 10.97 -5.92
N VAL A 72 16.49 11.17 -6.09
CA VAL A 72 15.69 11.95 -5.14
C VAL A 72 14.44 11.18 -4.73
N PHE A 73 14.16 11.10 -3.42
CA PHE A 73 12.91 10.58 -2.88
C PHE A 73 12.49 11.34 -1.62
N GLN A 74 11.21 11.22 -1.25
CA GLN A 74 10.66 11.81 -0.01
C GLN A 74 10.55 10.73 1.08
N LEU A 75 11.14 11.01 2.26
CA LEU A 75 11.09 10.07 3.39
C LEU A 75 9.66 9.81 3.88
N GLY A 76 9.39 8.56 4.23
CA GLY A 76 8.06 8.12 4.70
C GLY A 76 7.04 7.98 3.59
N ARG A 77 7.51 8.02 2.34
CA ARG A 77 6.72 7.73 1.14
C ARG A 77 7.40 6.64 0.32
N PRO A 78 6.63 5.73 -0.29
CA PRO A 78 7.17 4.79 -1.25
C PRO A 78 7.82 5.51 -2.42
N PHE A 79 8.87 4.91 -2.98
CA PHE A 79 9.55 5.44 -4.15
C PHE A 79 10.01 4.32 -5.09
N PRO A 80 10.24 4.60 -6.38
CA PRO A 80 10.78 3.63 -7.30
C PRO A 80 12.27 3.39 -7.00
N LEU A 81 12.67 2.13 -7.01
CA LEU A 81 14.06 1.70 -6.97
C LEU A 81 14.34 0.95 -8.27
N GLU A 82 15.14 1.55 -9.12
CA GLU A 82 15.55 0.96 -10.38
C GLU A 82 16.89 0.26 -10.20
N ILE A 83 16.94 -1.04 -10.53
CA ILE A 83 18.12 -1.87 -10.31
C ILE A 83 18.58 -2.43 -11.66
N ALA A 84 19.68 -1.92 -12.16
CA ALA A 84 20.33 -2.50 -13.32
C ALA A 84 21.17 -3.70 -12.89
N LEU A 85 20.84 -4.87 -13.43
CA LEU A 85 21.57 -6.12 -13.26
C LEU A 85 22.37 -6.38 -14.54
N ASN A 86 23.69 -6.41 -14.42
CA ASN A 86 24.58 -6.69 -15.52
C ASN A 86 25.19 -8.09 -15.35
N ASN A 87 24.84 -8.99 -16.25
CA ASN A 87 25.35 -10.35 -16.27
C ASN A 87 26.49 -10.45 -17.28
N THR A 88 27.72 -10.66 -16.82
CA THR A 88 28.89 -10.83 -17.68
C THR A 88 29.17 -12.29 -18.02
N GLY A 89 28.35 -13.23 -17.53
CA GLY A 89 28.54 -14.67 -17.70
C GLY A 89 27.45 -15.37 -18.51
N ARG A 90 27.09 -16.57 -18.08
CA ARG A 90 26.04 -17.43 -18.69
C ARG A 90 24.64 -16.92 -18.34
N PRO A 91 23.60 -17.37 -19.09
CA PRO A 91 22.23 -17.09 -18.69
C PRO A 91 21.96 -17.61 -17.28
N VAL A 92 21.31 -16.82 -16.45
CA VAL A 92 21.01 -17.18 -15.07
C VAL A 92 19.59 -16.75 -14.71
N GLU A 93 18.91 -17.63 -14.00
CA GLU A 93 17.63 -17.35 -13.36
C GLU A 93 17.86 -17.21 -11.85
N GLY A 94 17.23 -16.21 -11.25
CA GLY A 94 17.39 -15.95 -9.83
C GLY A 94 16.37 -14.98 -9.28
N THR A 95 16.46 -14.76 -7.99
CA THR A 95 15.57 -13.88 -7.25
C THR A 95 16.33 -12.61 -6.85
N LEU A 96 15.80 -11.48 -7.28
CA LEU A 96 16.20 -10.16 -6.77
C LEU A 96 15.42 -9.87 -5.49
N GLU A 97 16.12 -9.63 -4.41
CA GLU A 97 15.56 -9.29 -3.10
C GLU A 97 16.09 -7.92 -2.64
N VAL A 98 15.17 -7.05 -2.23
CA VAL A 98 15.49 -5.78 -1.61
C VAL A 98 14.95 -5.76 -0.19
N ARG A 99 15.83 -5.65 0.78
CA ARG A 99 15.50 -5.63 2.19
C ARG A 99 15.49 -4.21 2.73
N VAL A 100 14.38 -3.80 3.31
CA VAL A 100 14.20 -2.48 3.92
C VAL A 100 13.82 -2.58 5.38
N TRP A 101 14.09 -1.52 6.15
CA TRP A 101 13.69 -1.40 7.53
C TRP A 101 12.42 -0.57 7.65
N LYS A 102 11.44 -1.08 8.41
CA LYS A 102 10.17 -0.42 8.71
C LYS A 102 9.89 -0.34 10.21
N GLY A 103 8.89 0.46 10.59
CA GLY A 103 8.50 0.66 11.98
C GLY A 103 9.38 1.67 12.71
N GLY A 104 9.47 1.56 14.04
CA GLY A 104 10.27 2.43 14.89
C GLY A 104 9.46 3.48 15.65
N ALA A 105 10.15 4.30 16.47
CA ALA A 105 9.53 5.19 17.44
C ALA A 105 8.52 6.20 16.84
N THR A 106 8.74 6.65 15.61
CA THR A 106 7.86 7.59 14.90
C THR A 106 6.55 6.98 14.42
N LYS A 107 6.52 5.64 14.26
CA LYS A 107 5.32 4.88 13.83
C LYS A 107 4.83 3.91 14.91
N GLY A 108 5.33 4.02 16.14
CA GLY A 108 4.77 3.33 17.31
C GLY A 108 5.10 1.84 17.40
N GLY A 109 6.28 1.39 16.98
CA GLY A 109 6.65 -0.02 17.09
C GLY A 109 8.14 -0.29 17.08
N THR A 110 8.54 -1.54 17.32
CA THR A 110 9.93 -1.99 17.12
C THR A 110 10.23 -2.06 15.62
N PRO A 111 11.48 -1.74 15.22
CA PRO A 111 11.91 -1.88 13.84
C PRO A 111 11.84 -3.35 13.37
N TYR A 112 11.28 -3.57 12.20
CA TYR A 112 11.23 -4.87 11.54
C TYR A 112 11.70 -4.76 10.08
N ARG A 113 11.92 -5.89 9.41
CA ARG A 113 12.39 -5.94 8.03
C ARG A 113 11.27 -6.38 7.10
N VAL A 114 11.24 -5.79 5.92
CA VAL A 114 10.39 -6.24 4.81
C VAL A 114 11.26 -6.55 3.61
N ASN A 115 11.04 -7.70 3.01
CA ASN A 115 11.77 -8.15 1.83
C ASN A 115 10.87 -7.98 0.60
N TYR A 116 11.31 -7.17 -0.36
CA TYR A 116 10.67 -7.04 -1.67
C TYR A 116 11.35 -8.01 -2.62
N ARG A 117 10.61 -8.88 -3.29
CA ARG A 117 11.15 -9.91 -4.18
C ARG A 117 10.58 -9.83 -5.57
N ARG A 118 11.44 -10.19 -6.54
CA ARG A 118 11.07 -10.38 -7.91
C ARG A 118 11.94 -11.45 -8.56
N GLU A 119 11.30 -12.39 -9.27
CA GLU A 119 12.01 -13.37 -10.10
C GLU A 119 12.55 -12.71 -11.36
N VAL A 120 13.81 -12.96 -11.67
CA VAL A 120 14.51 -12.31 -12.78
C VAL A 120 15.31 -13.33 -13.56
N PHE A 121 15.04 -13.43 -14.85
CA PHE A 121 15.90 -14.12 -15.80
C PHE A 121 16.85 -13.11 -16.45
N LEU A 122 18.15 -13.40 -16.44
CA LEU A 122 19.21 -12.63 -17.07
C LEU A 122 19.83 -13.44 -18.19
N ALA A 123 19.74 -12.98 -19.43
CA ALA A 123 20.44 -13.59 -20.55
C ALA A 123 21.96 -13.43 -20.41
N ALA A 124 22.73 -14.23 -21.16
CA ALA A 124 24.17 -14.11 -21.20
C ALA A 124 24.59 -12.72 -21.68
N GLN A 125 25.58 -12.12 -21.02
CA GLN A 125 26.14 -10.81 -21.38
C GLN A 125 25.07 -9.72 -21.58
N ALA A 126 24.01 -9.77 -20.79
CA ALA A 126 22.89 -8.85 -20.89
C ALA A 126 22.81 -7.92 -19.68
N ARG A 127 22.36 -6.70 -19.94
CA ARG A 127 21.92 -5.75 -18.91
C ARG A 127 20.39 -5.76 -18.85
N LYS A 128 19.82 -5.98 -17.67
CA LYS A 128 18.38 -5.92 -17.42
C LYS A 128 18.09 -4.97 -16.28
N THR A 129 17.20 -4.04 -16.51
CA THR A 129 16.71 -3.13 -15.50
C THR A 129 15.43 -3.67 -14.88
N VAL A 130 15.38 -3.67 -13.56
CA VAL A 130 14.24 -4.13 -12.75
C VAL A 130 13.81 -2.99 -11.85
N GLN A 131 12.56 -2.56 -11.95
CA GLN A 131 12.00 -1.54 -11.10
C GLN A 131 11.18 -2.20 -9.97
N LEU A 132 11.43 -1.80 -8.74
CA LEU A 132 10.67 -2.16 -7.55
C LEU A 132 10.19 -0.89 -6.85
N THR A 133 9.03 -0.94 -6.23
CA THR A 133 8.56 0.13 -5.34
C THR A 133 8.86 -0.26 -3.90
N VAL A 134 9.69 0.52 -3.23
CA VAL A 134 10.12 0.28 -1.86
C VAL A 134 9.69 1.42 -0.94
N ASP A 135 9.42 1.08 0.33
CA ASP A 135 8.93 2.03 1.33
C ASP A 135 9.70 1.86 2.66
N PRO A 136 10.93 2.40 2.78
CA PRO A 136 11.68 2.39 4.03
C PRO A 136 11.21 3.50 4.99
N ASP A 137 11.17 3.16 6.29
CA ASP A 137 10.89 4.16 7.33
C ASP A 137 12.18 4.80 7.89
N PHE A 138 13.34 4.25 7.53
CA PHE A 138 14.65 4.71 8.02
C PHE A 138 15.59 5.05 6.87
N ILE A 139 16.21 6.22 6.94
CA ILE A 139 17.35 6.59 6.07
C ILE A 139 18.70 6.25 6.72
N SER A 140 18.73 6.10 8.04
CA SER A 140 19.96 5.80 8.82
C SER A 140 20.39 4.34 8.73
N ARG A 141 19.50 3.45 8.28
CA ARG A 141 19.79 2.03 8.07
C ARG A 141 19.94 1.75 6.60
N PRO A 142 21.01 1.07 6.16
CA PRO A 142 21.20 0.78 4.74
C PRO A 142 20.11 -0.16 4.22
N LEU A 143 19.76 0.03 2.97
CA LEU A 143 18.95 -0.86 2.18
C LEU A 143 19.87 -1.93 1.61
N THR A 144 19.51 -3.21 1.70
CA THR A 144 20.32 -4.32 1.17
C THR A 144 19.65 -4.88 -0.07
N ILE A 145 20.36 -4.85 -1.20
CA ILE A 145 19.94 -5.44 -2.47
C ILE A 145 20.71 -6.74 -2.66
N THR A 146 20.02 -7.82 -2.92
CA THR A 146 20.62 -9.15 -3.09
C THR A 146 20.05 -9.81 -4.33
N PHE A 147 20.92 -10.33 -5.19
CA PHE A 147 20.54 -11.26 -6.24
C PHE A 147 21.05 -12.65 -5.88
N SER A 148 20.13 -13.61 -5.82
CA SER A 148 20.41 -14.99 -5.46
C SER A 148 20.03 -15.92 -6.61
N SER A 149 20.95 -16.79 -7.01
CA SER A 149 20.76 -17.78 -8.06
C SER A 149 21.39 -19.12 -7.65
N ALA A 150 21.19 -20.15 -8.45
CA ALA A 150 21.86 -21.44 -8.25
C ALA A 150 23.40 -21.33 -8.30
N GLU A 151 23.95 -20.33 -9.00
CA GLU A 151 25.39 -20.13 -9.18
C GLU A 151 26.04 -19.33 -8.04
N GLY A 152 25.24 -18.63 -7.21
CA GLY A 152 25.72 -17.87 -6.09
C GLY A 152 24.83 -16.70 -5.69
N ARG A 153 25.35 -15.91 -4.77
CA ARG A 153 24.67 -14.74 -4.20
C ARG A 153 25.57 -13.52 -4.30
N THR A 154 25.01 -12.43 -4.84
CA THR A 154 25.67 -11.12 -4.89
C THR A 154 24.81 -10.14 -4.10
N SER A 155 25.42 -9.30 -3.27
CA SER A 155 24.69 -8.28 -2.49
C SER A 155 25.38 -6.93 -2.54
N ARG A 156 24.58 -5.87 -2.47
CA ARG A 156 25.03 -4.47 -2.39
C ARG A 156 24.23 -3.73 -1.33
N GLU A 157 24.92 -3.00 -0.48
CA GLU A 157 24.30 -2.11 0.50
C GLU A 157 24.23 -0.69 -0.06
N LEU A 158 23.14 -0.01 0.24
CA LEU A 158 22.83 1.32 -0.26
C LEU A 158 22.46 2.25 0.90
N ASP A 159 23.22 3.33 1.08
CA ASP A 159 22.96 4.37 2.07
C ASP A 159 21.97 5.40 1.50
N LEU A 160 20.76 5.47 2.10
CA LEU A 160 19.67 6.33 1.63
C LEU A 160 19.84 7.81 2.02
N ARG A 161 20.74 8.14 2.95
CA ARG A 161 20.93 9.51 3.44
C ARG A 161 21.34 10.52 2.36
N ARG A 162 21.93 10.04 1.27
CA ARG A 162 22.38 10.86 0.15
C ARG A 162 21.27 11.25 -0.83
N TYR A 163 20.15 10.56 -0.78
CA TYR A 163 19.07 10.60 -1.78
C TYR A 163 17.79 11.20 -1.26
N PHE A 164 17.63 11.32 0.06
CA PHE A 164 16.39 11.82 0.62
C PHE A 164 16.26 13.34 0.46
N SER A 165 15.01 13.79 0.22
CA SER A 165 14.64 15.19 0.22
C SER A 165 13.58 15.43 1.31
N PRO A 166 13.77 16.44 2.19
CA PRO A 166 12.70 16.87 3.10
C PRO A 166 11.60 17.65 2.34
N ALA A 167 11.96 18.21 1.18
CA ALA A 167 11.06 18.99 0.36
C ALA A 167 10.24 18.08 -0.57
N PRO A 168 8.99 18.46 -0.92
CA PRO A 168 8.18 17.76 -1.89
C PRO A 168 8.87 17.62 -3.24
N VAL A 169 8.69 16.46 -3.88
CA VAL A 169 9.22 16.19 -5.22
C VAL A 169 8.20 16.64 -6.27
N LEU A 170 8.66 17.45 -7.22
CA LEU A 170 7.93 17.85 -8.41
C LEU A 170 8.51 17.10 -9.60
N LEU A 171 7.66 16.46 -10.39
CA LEU A 171 8.08 15.83 -11.66
C LEU A 171 7.73 16.73 -12.83
N LEU A 172 8.69 16.92 -13.74
CA LEU A 172 8.49 17.59 -15.02
C LEU A 172 8.66 16.58 -16.14
N MET A 173 7.65 16.45 -16.98
CA MET A 173 7.72 15.69 -18.24
C MET A 173 7.62 16.67 -19.41
N SER A 174 8.67 16.76 -20.20
CA SER A 174 8.73 17.66 -21.34
C SER A 174 9.72 17.13 -22.40
N GLU A 175 9.29 17.07 -23.66
CA GLU A 175 10.17 16.81 -24.80
C GLU A 175 10.89 18.08 -25.26
N SER A 176 10.33 19.24 -24.93
CA SER A 176 10.86 20.53 -25.34
C SER A 176 11.97 21.00 -24.42
N SER A 177 13.16 21.24 -24.98
CA SER A 177 14.27 21.93 -24.29
C SER A 177 14.01 23.43 -24.06
N GLY A 178 12.86 23.93 -24.53
CA GLY A 178 12.52 25.37 -24.52
C GLY A 178 11.84 25.87 -23.25
N LEU A 179 11.59 25.01 -22.26
CA LEU A 179 11.23 25.54 -20.94
C LEU A 179 12.46 26.30 -20.42
N PRO A 180 12.33 27.62 -20.13
CA PRO A 180 13.35 28.28 -19.34
C PRO A 180 13.53 27.42 -18.09
N PRO A 181 14.75 27.26 -17.55
CA PRO A 181 14.92 26.52 -16.31
C PRO A 181 13.93 27.16 -15.35
N ILE A 182 12.80 26.50 -15.19
CA ILE A 182 11.74 26.97 -14.32
C ILE A 182 12.43 26.96 -12.98
N SER A 183 12.89 28.15 -12.56
CA SER A 183 13.46 28.37 -11.24
C SER A 183 12.34 28.21 -10.20
N LEU A 184 11.57 27.13 -10.33
CA LEU A 184 10.70 26.58 -9.29
C LEU A 184 11.52 26.25 -8.03
N ALA A 185 12.85 26.09 -8.22
CA ALA A 185 13.84 26.00 -7.16
C ALA A 185 14.05 27.30 -6.38
N ALA A 186 13.44 28.41 -6.76
CA ALA A 186 13.54 29.65 -5.98
C ALA A 186 12.74 29.61 -4.67
N SER A 187 11.77 28.67 -4.49
CA SER A 187 11.36 28.31 -3.15
C SER A 187 12.24 27.16 -2.68
N ALA A 188 13.01 27.35 -1.62
CA ALA A 188 13.80 26.33 -0.92
C ALA A 188 12.96 25.11 -0.42
N GLN A 189 11.71 24.98 -0.89
CA GLN A 189 10.69 24.09 -0.38
C GLN A 189 10.26 22.97 -1.35
N SER A 190 10.84 22.88 -2.58
CA SER A 190 10.48 21.79 -3.51
C SER A 190 11.66 21.40 -4.41
N ARG A 191 11.70 20.13 -4.80
CA ARG A 191 12.74 19.56 -5.67
C ARG A 191 12.14 19.19 -7.02
N LEU A 192 12.53 19.90 -8.07
CA LEU A 192 12.12 19.59 -9.44
C LEU A 192 13.02 18.51 -10.04
N VAL A 193 12.42 17.49 -10.63
CA VAL A 193 13.10 16.40 -11.33
C VAL A 193 12.47 16.24 -12.71
N SER A 194 13.28 16.26 -13.76
CA SER A 194 12.82 15.92 -15.11
C SER A 194 12.76 14.41 -15.27
N LEU A 195 11.68 13.93 -15.88
CA LEU A 195 11.43 12.50 -16.08
C LEU A 195 10.94 12.27 -17.50
N SER A 196 11.45 11.25 -18.17
CA SER A 196 10.90 10.78 -19.44
C SER A 196 9.69 9.86 -19.22
N PRO A 197 8.75 9.74 -20.18
CA PRO A 197 7.58 8.86 -20.05
C PRO A 197 7.94 7.40 -19.73
N GLY A 198 9.04 6.90 -20.30
CA GLY A 198 9.49 5.52 -20.10
C GLY A 198 9.92 5.20 -18.66
N GLU A 199 10.37 6.21 -17.91
CA GLU A 199 10.84 6.08 -16.53
C GLU A 199 9.71 6.14 -15.50
N LEU A 200 8.48 6.49 -15.94
CA LEU A 200 7.35 6.53 -15.05
C LEU A 200 6.99 5.13 -14.54
N SER A 201 6.84 4.99 -13.23
CA SER A 201 6.47 3.70 -12.64
C SER A 201 5.04 3.27 -13.01
N ALA A 202 4.86 1.98 -13.28
CA ALA A 202 3.54 1.35 -13.42
C ALA A 202 2.86 1.09 -12.06
N ASP A 203 3.56 1.30 -10.95
CA ASP A 203 3.04 1.18 -9.60
C ASP A 203 2.63 2.57 -9.07
N PRO A 204 1.35 2.83 -8.80
CA PRO A 204 0.90 4.14 -8.33
C PRO A 204 1.52 4.54 -6.99
N ARG A 205 1.95 3.57 -6.18
CA ARG A 205 2.60 3.83 -4.89
C ARG A 205 3.92 4.57 -5.04
N ALA A 206 4.67 4.27 -6.11
CA ALA A 206 5.93 4.96 -6.40
C ALA A 206 5.75 6.48 -6.55
N LEU A 207 4.56 6.93 -6.95
CA LEU A 207 4.22 8.34 -7.15
C LEU A 207 3.72 9.04 -5.88
N LEU A 208 3.49 8.34 -4.77
CA LEU A 208 2.95 8.96 -3.54
C LEU A 208 3.89 9.97 -2.89
N GLY A 209 5.18 9.93 -3.21
CA GLY A 209 6.17 10.94 -2.82
C GLY A 209 6.21 12.16 -3.75
N VAL A 210 5.43 12.14 -4.83
CA VAL A 210 5.35 13.23 -5.81
C VAL A 210 4.18 14.13 -5.46
N SER A 211 4.45 15.41 -5.28
CA SER A 211 3.41 16.40 -4.99
C SER A 211 2.72 16.91 -6.26
N HIS A 212 3.49 17.15 -7.31
CA HIS A 212 2.97 17.63 -8.59
C HIS A 212 3.65 16.93 -9.75
N LEU A 213 2.86 16.64 -10.79
CA LEU A 213 3.34 16.25 -12.11
C LEU A 213 3.03 17.38 -13.09
N ILE A 214 4.06 17.94 -13.70
CA ILE A 214 3.95 19.02 -14.68
C ILE A 214 4.18 18.42 -16.05
N LEU A 215 3.21 18.60 -16.96
CA LEU A 215 3.29 18.17 -18.35
C LEU A 215 3.39 19.42 -19.25
N TYR A 216 4.42 19.49 -20.06
CA TYR A 216 4.59 20.53 -21.05
C TYR A 216 5.12 19.97 -22.36
N ASP A 217 4.39 20.14 -23.44
CA ASP A 217 4.77 19.70 -24.79
C ASP A 217 5.25 18.24 -24.84
N GLN A 218 4.51 17.37 -24.13
CA GLN A 218 4.85 15.97 -23.93
C GLN A 218 3.75 15.04 -24.41
N SER A 219 4.09 14.09 -25.29
CA SER A 219 3.22 12.99 -25.65
C SER A 219 3.18 11.94 -24.54
N LEU A 220 1.98 11.44 -24.24
CA LEU A 220 1.76 10.30 -23.35
C LEU A 220 1.43 9.01 -24.11
N ARG A 221 1.62 9.01 -25.44
CA ARG A 221 1.27 7.86 -26.31
C ARG A 221 2.08 6.62 -25.96
N ASP A 222 3.34 6.79 -25.59
CA ASP A 222 4.27 5.70 -25.31
C ASP A 222 4.09 5.11 -23.90
N LEU A 223 3.25 5.72 -23.08
CA LEU A 223 2.92 5.14 -21.77
C LEU A 223 2.09 3.85 -21.94
N SER A 224 2.52 2.82 -21.26
CA SER A 224 1.77 1.57 -21.15
C SER A 224 0.43 1.80 -20.43
N ARG A 225 -0.51 0.88 -20.65
CA ARG A 225 -1.81 0.93 -19.96
C ARG A 225 -1.66 0.91 -18.42
N SER A 226 -0.67 0.20 -17.90
CA SER A 226 -0.38 0.15 -16.46
C SER A 226 0.16 1.48 -15.93
N GLN A 227 1.02 2.17 -16.67
CA GLN A 227 1.50 3.51 -16.30
C GLN A 227 0.38 4.55 -16.32
N LEU A 228 -0.48 4.53 -17.35
CA LEU A 228 -1.67 5.42 -17.40
C LEU A 228 -2.63 5.15 -16.24
N LEU A 229 -2.80 3.89 -15.84
CA LEU A 229 -3.61 3.53 -14.68
C LEU A 229 -2.95 3.98 -13.37
N ALA A 230 -1.63 3.88 -13.28
CA ALA A 230 -0.88 4.37 -12.12
C ALA A 230 -1.02 5.88 -11.94
N LEU A 231 -0.93 6.64 -13.03
CA LEU A 231 -1.18 8.10 -13.02
C LEU A 231 -2.61 8.41 -12.58
N ASP A 232 -3.58 7.69 -13.11
CA ASP A 232 -4.99 7.88 -12.78
C ASP A 232 -5.27 7.59 -11.30
N THR A 233 -4.71 6.50 -10.78
CA THR A 233 -4.81 6.13 -9.36
C THR A 233 -4.13 7.14 -8.45
N TRP A 234 -2.91 7.56 -8.80
CA TRP A 234 -2.17 8.59 -8.06
C TRP A 234 -2.93 9.92 -8.03
N LEU A 235 -3.46 10.34 -9.17
CA LEU A 235 -4.25 11.57 -9.28
C LEU A 235 -5.49 11.48 -8.41
N THR A 236 -6.26 10.38 -8.54
CA THR A 236 -7.48 10.17 -7.75
C THR A 236 -7.20 10.11 -6.24
N ALA A 237 -6.02 9.65 -5.85
CA ALA A 237 -5.56 9.60 -4.45
C ALA A 237 -5.13 10.94 -3.86
N GLY A 238 -5.10 12.02 -4.65
CA GLY A 238 -4.74 13.37 -4.19
C GLY A 238 -3.53 13.98 -4.89
N GLY A 239 -3.01 13.34 -5.96
CA GLY A 239 -1.97 13.90 -6.80
C GLY A 239 -2.42 15.17 -7.51
N ARG A 240 -1.47 16.04 -7.83
CA ARG A 240 -1.75 17.28 -8.55
C ARG A 240 -1.06 17.27 -9.90
N MET A 241 -1.84 17.47 -10.96
CA MET A 241 -1.35 17.51 -12.32
C MET A 241 -1.50 18.91 -12.89
N VAL A 242 -0.40 19.47 -13.40
CA VAL A 242 -0.40 20.76 -14.10
C VAL A 242 -0.09 20.50 -15.58
N ILE A 243 -1.04 20.77 -16.45
CA ILE A 243 -0.89 20.60 -17.89
C ILE A 243 -0.75 21.97 -18.52
N ILE A 244 0.42 22.24 -19.07
CA ILE A 244 0.75 23.52 -19.68
C ILE A 244 0.64 23.38 -21.18
N GLY A 245 -0.13 24.25 -21.83
CA GLY A 245 -0.31 24.30 -23.26
C GLY A 245 0.95 24.65 -24.03
N SER A 246 1.06 24.15 -25.26
CA SER A 246 2.11 24.52 -26.22
C SER A 246 1.52 24.79 -27.59
N LEU A 247 2.31 25.33 -28.52
CA LEU A 247 1.90 25.48 -29.92
C LEU A 247 1.60 24.14 -30.59
N ASN A 248 2.17 23.04 -30.08
CA ASN A 248 1.91 21.69 -30.57
C ASN A 248 0.56 21.16 -30.04
N TYR A 249 -0.51 21.88 -30.33
CA TYR A 249 -1.84 21.57 -29.82
C TYR A 249 -2.34 20.17 -30.22
N ALA A 250 -1.80 19.56 -31.28
CA ALA A 250 -2.14 18.22 -31.71
C ALA A 250 -1.83 17.16 -30.65
N LEU A 251 -0.76 17.33 -29.86
CA LEU A 251 -0.45 16.43 -28.73
C LEU A 251 -1.59 16.35 -27.72
N TYR A 252 -2.24 17.48 -27.45
CA TYR A 252 -3.33 17.57 -26.47
C TYR A 252 -4.66 16.98 -26.96
N GLN A 253 -4.74 16.63 -28.26
CA GLN A 253 -5.86 15.90 -28.85
C GLN A 253 -5.67 14.38 -28.80
N GLU A 254 -4.47 13.90 -28.46
CA GLU A 254 -4.19 12.47 -28.29
C GLU A 254 -5.03 11.87 -27.15
N ALA A 255 -5.54 10.63 -27.34
CA ALA A 255 -6.40 9.96 -26.38
C ALA A 255 -5.74 9.79 -24.99
N ALA A 256 -4.42 9.61 -24.96
CA ALA A 256 -3.67 9.41 -23.72
C ALA A 256 -3.66 10.64 -22.81
N ILE A 257 -3.51 11.85 -23.38
CA ILE A 257 -3.50 13.10 -22.61
C ILE A 257 -4.89 13.70 -22.46
N SER A 258 -5.75 13.61 -23.52
CA SER A 258 -7.09 14.20 -23.52
C SER A 258 -8.00 13.66 -22.41
N ARG A 259 -7.74 12.44 -21.92
CA ARG A 259 -8.44 11.84 -20.77
C ARG A 259 -8.22 12.59 -19.45
N PHE A 260 -7.15 13.37 -19.34
CA PHE A 260 -6.83 14.19 -18.18
C PHE A 260 -7.19 15.66 -18.37
N LEU A 261 -7.46 16.09 -19.60
CA LEU A 261 -7.76 17.49 -19.89
C LEU A 261 -9.18 17.88 -19.49
N PRO A 262 -9.36 18.99 -18.75
CA PRO A 262 -10.69 19.55 -18.46
C PRO A 262 -11.29 20.27 -19.67
N VAL A 263 -10.53 20.40 -20.74
CA VAL A 263 -10.88 21.14 -21.96
C VAL A 263 -10.73 20.28 -23.20
N ARG A 264 -11.46 20.64 -24.26
CA ARG A 264 -11.22 20.14 -25.61
C ARG A 264 -10.44 21.17 -26.38
N VAL A 265 -9.16 20.88 -26.67
CA VAL A 265 -8.27 21.74 -27.44
C VAL A 265 -8.60 21.66 -28.93
N THR A 266 -8.70 22.81 -29.59
CA THR A 266 -9.09 22.91 -31.03
C THR A 266 -8.03 23.54 -31.91
N GLY A 267 -7.09 24.30 -31.33
CA GLY A 267 -6.04 25.00 -32.09
C GLY A 267 -5.18 25.87 -31.18
N ALA A 268 -4.52 26.87 -31.77
CA ALA A 268 -3.76 27.88 -31.06
C ALA A 268 -3.90 29.26 -31.72
N LYS A 269 -3.93 30.32 -30.94
CA LYS A 269 -3.91 31.71 -31.43
C LYS A 269 -3.08 32.62 -30.49
N ARG A 270 -2.78 33.83 -30.95
CA ARG A 270 -2.18 34.86 -30.10
C ARG A 270 -3.25 35.66 -29.41
N ILE A 271 -3.06 35.92 -28.12
CA ILE A 271 -3.95 36.69 -27.24
C ILE A 271 -3.21 37.79 -26.49
N SER A 272 -3.96 38.72 -25.91
CA SER A 272 -3.44 39.64 -24.91
C SER A 272 -3.70 39.02 -23.54
N PHE A 273 -2.66 38.89 -22.72
CA PHE A 273 -2.75 38.26 -21.41
C PHE A 273 -2.32 39.23 -20.32
N VAL A 274 -3.19 39.40 -19.33
CA VAL A 274 -2.90 40.17 -18.12
C VAL A 274 -2.77 39.19 -16.98
N PRO A 275 -1.53 38.89 -16.52
CA PRO A 275 -1.35 38.03 -15.35
C PRO A 275 -1.96 38.73 -14.13
N HIS A 276 -2.83 38.03 -13.42
CA HIS A 276 -3.27 38.47 -12.10
C HIS A 276 -2.15 38.14 -11.11
N ALA A 277 -1.19 39.05 -11.00
CA ALA A 277 -0.20 39.03 -9.94
C ALA A 277 -0.74 39.84 -8.76
N ASP A 278 -0.23 39.56 -7.56
CA ASP A 278 -0.61 40.16 -6.27
C ASP A 278 -1.03 41.63 -6.34
N LYS A 279 -1.91 42.06 -5.45
CA LYS A 279 -2.51 43.42 -5.40
C LYS A 279 -1.54 44.59 -5.47
N ASP A 280 -0.23 44.36 -5.35
CA ASP A 280 0.82 45.38 -5.30
C ASP A 280 1.66 45.56 -6.58
N GLU A 281 1.54 44.66 -7.58
CA GLU A 281 2.26 44.82 -8.84
C GLU A 281 1.37 45.43 -9.94
N ARG A 282 1.91 46.44 -10.65
CA ARG A 282 1.26 47.03 -11.83
C ARG A 282 0.93 45.93 -12.82
N SER A 283 -0.34 45.80 -13.18
CA SER A 283 -0.83 44.82 -14.18
C SER A 283 -0.06 45.01 -15.50
N VAL A 284 0.79 44.05 -15.84
CA VAL A 284 1.52 44.04 -17.10
C VAL A 284 0.65 43.38 -18.16
N ASN A 285 0.32 44.11 -19.21
CA ASN A 285 -0.39 43.52 -20.35
C ASN A 285 0.64 42.94 -21.33
N LEU A 286 0.66 41.63 -21.48
CA LEU A 286 1.50 40.91 -22.41
C LEU A 286 0.74 40.65 -23.72
N ALA A 287 1.00 41.47 -24.74
CA ALA A 287 0.37 41.32 -26.05
C ALA A 287 1.06 40.23 -26.88
N GLY A 288 0.28 39.47 -27.62
CA GLY A 288 0.77 38.45 -28.58
C GLY A 288 1.28 37.17 -27.96
N VAL A 289 0.79 36.82 -26.74
CA VAL A 289 1.08 35.55 -26.09
C VAL A 289 0.38 34.40 -26.82
N TRP A 290 1.09 33.31 -27.06
CA TRP A 290 0.50 32.12 -27.62
C TRP A 290 -0.37 31.37 -26.61
N ALA A 291 -1.60 31.08 -26.98
CA ALA A 291 -2.54 30.30 -26.19
C ALA A 291 -3.25 29.26 -27.06
N GLN A 292 -3.50 28.10 -26.47
CA GLN A 292 -4.35 27.08 -27.08
C GLN A 292 -5.81 27.53 -27.04
N THR A 293 -6.48 27.41 -28.17
CA THR A 293 -7.94 27.59 -28.23
C THR A 293 -8.62 26.32 -27.75
N SER A 294 -9.51 26.47 -26.80
CA SER A 294 -10.17 25.32 -26.17
C SER A 294 -11.57 25.66 -25.70
N ARG A 295 -12.36 24.63 -25.45
CA ARG A 295 -13.67 24.71 -24.81
C ARG A 295 -13.67 23.87 -23.55
N VAL A 296 -14.16 24.41 -22.44
CA VAL A 296 -14.31 23.68 -21.17
C VAL A 296 -15.31 22.54 -21.36
N VAL A 297 -14.92 21.35 -20.94
CA VAL A 297 -15.74 20.13 -20.93
C VAL A 297 -16.21 19.81 -19.52
N HIS A 298 -15.30 19.95 -18.55
CA HIS A 298 -15.58 19.81 -17.11
C HIS A 298 -14.67 20.73 -16.30
N GLY A 299 -15.09 21.00 -15.06
CA GLY A 299 -14.36 21.88 -14.17
C GLY A 299 -14.75 23.34 -14.32
N LYS A 300 -13.96 24.23 -13.73
CA LYS A 300 -14.21 25.66 -13.62
C LYS A 300 -13.10 26.43 -14.34
N ALA A 301 -13.46 27.37 -15.19
CA ALA A 301 -12.53 28.36 -15.70
C ALA A 301 -12.21 29.36 -14.58
N LEU A 302 -10.93 29.44 -14.20
CA LEU A 302 -10.43 30.38 -13.19
C LEU A 302 -10.02 31.70 -13.80
N ALA A 303 -9.60 31.69 -15.07
CA ALA A 303 -9.23 32.87 -15.83
C ALA A 303 -9.57 32.71 -17.30
N GLU A 304 -10.06 33.78 -17.92
CA GLU A 304 -10.36 33.85 -19.34
C GLU A 304 -9.70 35.10 -19.96
N SER A 305 -9.29 34.99 -21.22
CA SER A 305 -8.78 36.12 -21.99
C SER A 305 -9.12 35.94 -23.47
N ASP A 306 -9.56 37.01 -24.13
CA ASP A 306 -9.99 37.02 -25.54
C ASP A 306 -10.97 35.89 -25.91
N GLY A 307 -11.88 35.56 -24.97
CA GLY A 307 -12.88 34.50 -25.12
C GLY A 307 -12.30 33.07 -25.10
N ILE A 308 -11.06 32.91 -24.55
CA ILE A 308 -10.41 31.62 -24.32
C ILE A 308 -10.30 31.39 -22.82
N PRO A 309 -10.67 30.18 -22.32
CA PRO A 309 -10.34 29.78 -20.98
C PRO A 309 -8.83 29.54 -20.84
N VAL A 310 -8.12 30.50 -20.19
CA VAL A 310 -6.67 30.48 -20.04
C VAL A 310 -6.23 29.54 -18.93
N LEU A 311 -6.99 29.51 -17.84
CA LEU A 311 -6.71 28.67 -16.69
C LEU A 311 -7.99 27.93 -16.30
N VAL A 312 -7.94 26.60 -16.31
CA VAL A 312 -9.09 25.74 -15.97
C VAL A 312 -8.67 24.73 -14.93
N GLU A 313 -9.46 24.62 -13.88
CA GLU A 313 -9.26 23.65 -12.82
C GLU A 313 -10.40 22.60 -12.83
N THR A 314 -10.03 21.35 -12.58
CA THR A 314 -10.98 20.27 -12.33
C THR A 314 -10.46 19.35 -11.23
N SER A 315 -11.36 18.75 -10.47
CA SER A 315 -11.06 17.69 -9.53
C SER A 315 -11.15 16.33 -10.20
N ARG A 316 -10.42 15.35 -9.66
CA ARG A 316 -10.54 13.93 -9.98
C ARG A 316 -10.30 13.11 -8.71
N GLY A 317 -11.38 12.70 -8.06
CA GLY A 317 -11.30 12.22 -6.70
C GLY A 317 -10.76 13.31 -5.77
N ARG A 318 -9.70 13.00 -5.00
CA ARG A 318 -9.00 13.99 -4.16
C ARG A 318 -7.94 14.81 -4.90
N GLY A 319 -7.61 14.43 -6.11
CA GLY A 319 -6.61 15.11 -6.92
C GLY A 319 -7.16 16.28 -7.69
N ARG A 320 -6.24 17.11 -8.19
CA ARG A 320 -6.57 18.29 -8.97
C ARG A 320 -5.78 18.32 -10.26
N ILE A 321 -6.45 18.73 -11.32
CA ILE A 321 -5.84 18.97 -12.62
C ILE A 321 -5.99 20.46 -12.91
N LEU A 322 -4.87 21.11 -13.14
CA LEU A 322 -4.82 22.49 -13.57
C LEU A 322 -4.34 22.53 -15.01
N TYR A 323 -5.14 23.08 -15.90
CA TYR A 323 -4.78 23.29 -17.29
C TYR A 323 -4.51 24.77 -17.52
N LEU A 324 -3.31 25.10 -18.03
CA LEU A 324 -2.91 26.43 -18.45
C LEU A 324 -2.80 26.45 -19.97
N ALA A 325 -3.65 27.22 -20.66
CA ALA A 325 -3.68 27.28 -22.11
C ALA A 325 -2.45 27.99 -22.74
N LEU A 326 -1.65 28.71 -21.95
CA LEU A 326 -0.54 29.53 -22.41
C LEU A 326 0.71 28.71 -22.73
N ASP A 327 1.40 29.06 -23.81
CA ASP A 327 2.72 28.51 -24.13
C ASP A 327 3.82 29.30 -23.40
N VAL A 328 4.26 28.77 -22.28
CA VAL A 328 5.26 29.42 -21.39
C VAL A 328 6.69 29.35 -21.95
N GLY A 329 6.97 28.45 -22.88
CA GLY A 329 8.28 28.30 -23.51
C GLY A 329 8.54 29.29 -24.66
N ARG A 330 7.54 30.11 -25.03
CA ARG A 330 7.67 31.03 -26.16
C ARG A 330 7.55 32.48 -25.79
N PRO A 331 8.29 33.38 -26.52
CA PRO A 331 8.12 34.84 -26.37
C PRO A 331 6.69 35.27 -26.74
N PRO A 332 6.15 36.31 -26.11
CA PRO A 332 6.80 37.16 -25.10
C PRO A 332 6.77 36.55 -23.68
N LEU A 333 5.98 35.51 -23.42
CA LEU A 333 5.77 34.99 -22.08
C LEU A 333 7.05 34.39 -21.47
N SER A 334 7.85 33.65 -22.23
CA SER A 334 9.13 33.09 -21.78
C SER A 334 10.17 34.11 -21.35
N GLN A 335 10.05 35.36 -21.86
CA GLN A 335 10.96 36.49 -21.56
C GLN A 335 10.44 37.39 -20.45
N TRP A 336 9.22 37.12 -19.96
CA TRP A 336 8.62 37.91 -18.88
C TRP A 336 9.25 37.55 -17.54
N SER A 337 9.78 38.58 -16.84
CA SER A 337 10.49 38.42 -15.56
C SER A 337 9.58 37.88 -14.45
N GLY A 338 8.27 38.08 -14.53
CA GLY A 338 7.29 37.58 -13.59
C GLY A 338 6.89 36.11 -13.79
N LEU A 339 7.31 35.47 -14.91
CA LEU A 339 6.92 34.09 -15.22
C LEU A 339 7.25 33.07 -14.11
N PRO A 340 8.44 33.08 -13.46
CA PRO A 340 8.75 32.14 -12.39
C PRO A 340 7.78 32.27 -11.21
N ARG A 341 7.43 33.50 -10.82
CA ARG A 341 6.49 33.76 -9.71
C ARG A 341 5.08 33.33 -10.09
N PHE A 342 4.65 33.61 -11.31
CA PHE A 342 3.35 33.16 -11.84
C PHE A 342 3.26 31.63 -11.80
N LEU A 343 4.26 30.90 -12.26
CA LEU A 343 4.28 29.43 -12.20
C LEU A 343 4.31 28.92 -10.75
N GLN A 344 4.99 29.61 -9.85
CA GLN A 344 4.95 29.27 -8.42
C GLN A 344 3.54 29.39 -7.83
N THR A 345 2.75 30.38 -8.21
CA THR A 345 1.35 30.51 -7.74
C THR A 345 0.48 29.35 -8.22
N LEU A 346 0.74 28.80 -9.42
CA LEU A 346 0.02 27.65 -9.95
C LEU A 346 0.35 26.34 -9.20
N ILE A 347 1.56 26.26 -8.65
CA ILE A 347 2.06 25.06 -7.96
C ILE A 347 1.95 25.21 -6.45
N ALA A 348 1.72 26.41 -5.94
CA ALA A 348 1.55 26.63 -4.52
C ALA A 348 0.41 25.75 -3.98
N PRO A 349 0.58 25.15 -2.80
CA PRO A 349 -0.53 24.50 -2.13
C PRO A 349 -1.59 25.58 -1.85
N ILE A 350 -2.64 25.60 -2.65
CA ILE A 350 -3.86 26.32 -2.27
C ILE A 350 -4.25 25.65 -0.97
N GLY A 351 -4.28 26.43 0.12
CA GLY A 351 -4.60 25.93 1.46
C GLY A 351 -5.86 25.10 1.38
N THR A 352 -5.70 23.79 1.40
CA THR A 352 -6.83 22.90 1.55
C THR A 352 -7.16 22.92 3.03
N ASP A 353 -7.93 23.91 3.45
CA ASP A 353 -8.70 23.87 4.69
C ASP A 353 -9.84 22.83 4.63
N GLU A 354 -9.74 21.84 3.75
CA GLU A 354 -10.59 20.68 3.90
C GLU A 354 -10.19 20.01 5.22
N PRO A 355 -11.07 19.95 6.19
CA PRO A 355 -10.85 19.20 7.41
C PRO A 355 -10.65 17.73 6.99
N ALA A 356 -9.39 17.36 6.81
CA ALA A 356 -9.07 15.97 6.52
C ALA A 356 -9.46 15.17 7.77
N LEU A 357 -10.63 14.58 7.72
CA LEU A 357 -11.03 13.56 8.67
C LEU A 357 -10.03 12.42 8.62
N ARG A 358 -9.01 12.53 9.42
CA ARG A 358 -8.15 11.39 9.67
C ARG A 358 -8.97 10.40 10.48
N THR A 359 -9.36 9.31 9.86
CA THR A 359 -9.92 8.17 10.56
C THR A 359 -8.81 7.63 11.46
N GLU A 360 -8.85 7.96 12.75
CA GLU A 360 -7.94 7.38 13.72
C GLU A 360 -8.46 5.99 14.06
N TRP A 361 -7.83 4.97 13.48
CA TRP A 361 -8.20 3.59 13.73
C TRP A 361 -7.75 3.14 15.12
N ASN A 362 -8.67 2.58 15.87
CA ASN A 362 -8.34 1.92 17.13
C ASN A 362 -8.01 0.45 16.86
N ASP A 363 -6.75 0.18 16.53
CA ASP A 363 -6.27 -1.18 16.25
C ASP A 363 -6.51 -2.15 17.41
N SER A 364 -6.54 -1.66 18.65
CA SER A 364 -6.76 -2.51 19.83
C SER A 364 -8.19 -3.03 19.89
N VAL A 365 -9.18 -2.24 19.50
CA VAL A 365 -10.58 -2.68 19.45
C VAL A 365 -10.78 -3.70 18.33
N PHE A 366 -10.17 -3.45 17.17
CA PHE A 366 -10.24 -4.40 16.07
C PHE A 366 -9.56 -5.73 16.40
N ALA A 367 -8.41 -5.70 17.07
CA ALA A 367 -7.74 -6.88 17.60
C ALA A 367 -8.62 -7.63 18.65
N GLN A 368 -9.30 -6.90 19.54
CA GLN A 368 -10.21 -7.49 20.51
C GLN A 368 -11.43 -8.16 19.86
N LEU A 369 -11.96 -7.59 18.77
CA LEU A 369 -13.06 -8.18 18.03
C LEU A 369 -12.68 -9.56 17.46
N ILE A 370 -11.50 -9.69 16.84
CA ILE A 370 -11.07 -10.95 16.20
C ILE A 370 -10.77 -12.05 17.22
N VAL A 371 -10.35 -11.70 18.45
CA VAL A 371 -10.11 -12.68 19.53
C VAL A 371 -11.30 -12.81 20.48
N SER A 372 -12.43 -12.14 20.20
CA SER A 372 -13.61 -12.20 21.07
C SER A 372 -14.23 -13.59 21.06
N PRO A 373 -14.79 -14.06 22.20
CA PRO A 373 -15.46 -15.34 22.26
C PRO A 373 -16.62 -15.46 21.26
N SER A 374 -17.34 -14.37 20.98
CA SER A 374 -18.42 -14.33 20.00
C SER A 374 -17.92 -14.58 18.57
N PHE A 375 -16.76 -14.07 18.21
CA PHE A 375 -16.12 -14.31 16.92
C PHE A 375 -15.54 -15.73 16.85
N LEU A 376 -14.74 -16.12 17.84
CA LEU A 376 -14.08 -17.43 17.86
C LEU A 376 -15.04 -18.58 17.96
N SER A 377 -16.17 -18.45 18.69
CA SER A 377 -17.18 -19.51 18.81
C SER A 377 -17.83 -19.90 17.47
N THR A 378 -17.79 -19.00 16.48
CA THR A 378 -18.27 -19.28 15.12
C THR A 378 -17.38 -20.30 14.42
N TYR A 379 -16.09 -20.33 14.74
CA TYR A 379 -15.08 -21.14 14.04
C TYR A 379 -14.57 -22.31 14.88
N VAL A 380 -14.66 -22.22 16.21
CA VAL A 380 -14.32 -23.31 17.13
C VAL A 380 -15.57 -24.15 17.38
N PRO A 381 -15.58 -25.43 17.00
CA PRO A 381 -16.72 -26.29 17.20
C PRO A 381 -16.87 -26.69 18.70
N SER A 382 -17.12 -25.69 19.54
CA SER A 382 -17.19 -25.85 21.00
C SER A 382 -18.21 -26.89 21.44
N GLY A 383 -19.34 -26.99 20.75
CA GLY A 383 -20.37 -27.99 21.04
C GLY A 383 -19.90 -29.42 20.79
N SER A 384 -19.25 -29.68 19.63
CA SER A 384 -18.70 -31.00 19.32
C SER A 384 -17.54 -31.38 20.22
N LEU A 385 -16.72 -30.40 20.63
CA LEU A 385 -15.63 -30.59 21.58
C LEU A 385 -16.18 -31.00 22.97
N LEU A 386 -17.22 -30.32 23.46
CA LEU A 386 -17.86 -30.64 24.73
C LEU A 386 -18.49 -32.04 24.71
N ILE A 387 -19.14 -32.42 23.61
CA ILE A 387 -19.73 -33.76 23.44
C ILE A 387 -18.61 -34.81 23.41
N ALA A 388 -17.53 -34.58 22.69
CA ALA A 388 -16.39 -35.48 22.61
C ALA A 388 -15.73 -35.64 24.00
N MET A 389 -15.55 -34.53 24.74
CA MET A 389 -14.99 -34.54 26.10
C MET A 389 -15.91 -35.26 27.08
N ALA A 390 -17.23 -35.03 27.03
CA ALA A 390 -18.19 -35.73 27.85
C ALA A 390 -18.19 -37.24 27.56
N GLY A 391 -18.18 -37.64 26.29
CA GLY A 391 -18.06 -39.04 25.85
C GLY A 391 -16.76 -39.69 26.34
N TYR A 392 -15.64 -38.96 26.27
CA TYR A 392 -14.36 -39.42 26.77
C TYR A 392 -14.36 -39.63 28.29
N LEU A 393 -14.90 -38.67 29.07
CA LEU A 393 -15.04 -38.80 30.53
C LEU A 393 -15.96 -39.94 30.93
N LEU A 394 -17.07 -40.11 30.19
CA LEU A 394 -18.00 -41.22 30.43
C LEU A 394 -17.35 -42.57 30.15
N GLY A 395 -16.57 -42.70 29.08
CA GLY A 395 -15.77 -43.89 28.77
C GLY A 395 -14.77 -44.25 29.88
N ILE A 396 -14.03 -43.25 30.38
CA ILE A 396 -13.12 -43.43 31.53
C ILE A 396 -13.89 -43.85 32.76
N GLY A 397 -15.06 -43.23 33.04
CA GLY A 397 -15.92 -43.58 34.16
C GLY A 397 -16.41 -45.02 34.08
N VAL A 398 -16.83 -45.53 32.93
CA VAL A 398 -17.24 -46.92 32.71
C VAL A 398 -16.05 -47.86 32.94
N LEU A 399 -14.87 -47.56 32.44
CA LEU A 399 -13.67 -48.38 32.69
C LEU A 399 -13.28 -48.43 34.15
N ALA A 400 -13.36 -47.31 34.87
CA ALA A 400 -13.13 -47.23 36.31
C ALA A 400 -14.17 -48.03 37.11
N TRP A 401 -15.42 -47.96 36.72
CA TRP A 401 -16.51 -48.74 37.35
C TRP A 401 -16.31 -50.25 37.13
N LEU A 402 -15.95 -50.70 35.92
CA LEU A 402 -15.60 -52.08 35.62
C LEU A 402 -14.41 -52.57 36.47
N TRP A 403 -13.42 -51.73 36.71
CA TRP A 403 -12.29 -51.99 37.57
C TRP A 403 -12.76 -52.24 39.03
N GLN A 404 -13.57 -51.33 39.58
CA GLN A 404 -14.08 -51.48 40.96
C GLN A 404 -14.88 -52.80 41.16
N ARG A 405 -15.63 -53.22 40.13
CA ARG A 405 -16.44 -54.46 40.22
C ARG A 405 -15.64 -55.75 40.06
N LYS A 406 -14.32 -55.67 39.82
CA LYS A 406 -13.39 -56.83 39.67
C LYS A 406 -13.87 -57.88 38.66
N ARG A 407 -14.69 -57.49 37.65
CA ARG A 407 -15.26 -58.44 36.68
C ARG A 407 -14.30 -58.85 35.57
N LEU A 408 -13.20 -58.12 35.40
CA LEU A 408 -12.18 -58.34 34.38
C LEU A 408 -10.78 -58.38 34.99
N ALA A 409 -9.89 -59.17 34.42
CA ALA A 409 -8.50 -59.20 34.83
C ALA A 409 -7.83 -57.81 34.66
N PRO A 410 -7.01 -57.33 35.61
CA PRO A 410 -6.44 -55.98 35.58
C PRO A 410 -5.61 -55.71 34.31
N ARG A 411 -5.02 -56.74 33.72
CA ARG A 411 -4.29 -56.62 32.42
C ARG A 411 -5.22 -56.29 31.26
N ILE A 412 -6.42 -56.87 31.19
CA ILE A 412 -7.43 -56.63 30.15
C ILE A 412 -7.96 -55.18 30.26
N LEU A 413 -8.22 -54.74 31.51
CA LEU A 413 -8.67 -53.37 31.77
C LEU A 413 -7.61 -52.32 31.39
N LEU A 414 -6.33 -52.60 31.66
CA LEU A 414 -5.24 -51.71 31.27
C LEU A 414 -5.11 -51.59 29.72
N ILE A 415 -5.18 -52.75 29.03
CA ILE A 415 -5.16 -52.76 27.55
C ILE A 415 -6.38 -52.01 27.01
N GLY A 416 -7.56 -52.26 27.55
CA GLY A 416 -8.79 -51.56 27.15
C GLY A 416 -8.73 -50.05 27.39
N PHE A 417 -8.12 -49.61 28.48
CA PHE A 417 -7.89 -48.18 28.76
C PHE A 417 -6.92 -47.56 27.74
N VAL A 418 -5.78 -48.21 27.48
CA VAL A 418 -4.82 -47.71 26.51
C VAL A 418 -5.45 -47.65 25.11
N MET A 419 -6.19 -48.69 24.68
CA MET A 419 -6.90 -48.72 23.40
C MET A 419 -7.97 -47.63 23.33
N PHE A 420 -8.74 -47.42 24.39
CA PHE A 420 -9.76 -46.37 24.43
C PHE A 420 -9.14 -44.98 24.31
N VAL A 421 -8.06 -44.69 25.07
CA VAL A 421 -7.36 -43.43 25.00
C VAL A 421 -6.78 -43.20 23.60
N THR A 422 -6.09 -44.20 23.04
CA THR A 422 -5.49 -44.12 21.72
C THR A 422 -6.54 -43.93 20.62
N ALA A 423 -7.60 -44.72 20.66
CA ALA A 423 -8.72 -44.61 19.70
C ALA A 423 -9.44 -43.28 19.81
N GLY A 424 -9.70 -42.83 21.04
CA GLY A 424 -10.35 -41.53 21.30
C GLY A 424 -9.50 -40.37 20.81
N THR A 425 -8.19 -40.41 21.05
CA THR A 425 -7.23 -39.40 20.55
C THR A 425 -7.15 -39.43 19.03
N ALA A 426 -7.05 -40.61 18.41
CA ALA A 426 -7.02 -40.74 16.95
C ALA A 426 -8.32 -40.28 16.30
N LEU A 427 -9.50 -40.67 16.85
CA LEU A 427 -10.78 -40.18 16.36
C LEU A 427 -10.92 -38.66 16.53
N GLY A 428 -10.53 -38.13 17.69
CA GLY A 428 -10.51 -36.69 17.93
C GLY A 428 -9.59 -36.00 16.92
N TYR A 429 -8.38 -36.50 16.71
CA TYR A 429 -7.46 -35.94 15.73
C TYR A 429 -8.06 -35.97 14.31
N VAL A 430 -8.60 -37.09 13.86
CA VAL A 430 -9.25 -37.20 12.53
C VAL A 430 -10.44 -36.27 12.41
N HIS A 431 -11.28 -36.21 13.43
CA HIS A 431 -12.47 -35.34 13.43
C HIS A 431 -12.11 -33.86 13.36
N PHE A 432 -11.12 -33.43 14.16
CA PHE A 432 -10.73 -32.02 14.23
C PHE A 432 -9.70 -31.60 13.16
N SER A 433 -8.87 -32.52 12.67
CA SER A 433 -7.92 -32.20 11.60
C SER A 433 -8.49 -32.35 10.18
N HIS A 434 -9.46 -33.25 9.99
CA HIS A 434 -10.11 -33.50 8.71
C HIS A 434 -11.57 -33.05 8.65
N GLY A 435 -12.11 -32.55 9.76
CA GLY A 435 -13.48 -31.99 9.83
C GLY A 435 -13.60 -30.80 8.88
N GLY A 436 -14.04 -31.07 7.64
CA GLY A 436 -14.00 -30.22 6.47
C GLY A 436 -14.76 -28.88 6.55
N ASN A 437 -15.18 -28.44 7.72
CA ASN A 437 -15.93 -27.19 7.91
C ASN A 437 -15.12 -26.06 8.58
N ILE A 438 -13.90 -26.33 9.08
CA ILE A 438 -13.06 -25.25 9.62
C ILE A 438 -12.31 -24.62 8.45
N PRO A 439 -12.49 -23.32 8.19
CA PRO A 439 -11.73 -22.63 7.14
C PRO A 439 -10.25 -22.60 7.53
N ASP A 440 -9.35 -22.54 6.54
CA ASP A 440 -7.91 -22.42 6.78
C ASP A 440 -7.55 -21.11 7.49
N GLY A 441 -8.42 -20.10 7.33
CA GLY A 441 -8.32 -18.84 8.03
C GLY A 441 -9.57 -17.98 7.84
N VAL A 442 -9.60 -16.86 8.54
CA VAL A 442 -10.68 -15.89 8.48
C VAL A 442 -10.09 -14.51 8.19
N LEU A 443 -10.63 -13.86 7.16
CA LEU A 443 -10.31 -12.49 6.82
C LEU A 443 -11.45 -11.58 7.31
N LEU A 444 -11.19 -10.79 8.34
CA LEU A 444 -12.09 -9.75 8.80
C LEU A 444 -11.66 -8.40 8.22
N SER A 445 -12.58 -7.67 7.62
CA SER A 445 -12.32 -6.33 7.11
C SER A 445 -13.29 -5.30 7.67
N SER A 446 -12.78 -4.13 8.02
CA SER A 446 -13.55 -2.97 8.46
C SER A 446 -13.11 -1.76 7.66
N THR A 447 -14.00 -1.21 6.82
CA THR A 447 -13.64 -0.22 5.81
C THR A 447 -14.48 1.04 5.94
N VAL A 448 -13.84 2.21 5.88
CA VAL A 448 -14.50 3.50 5.64
C VAL A 448 -14.30 3.87 4.18
N LEU A 449 -15.39 4.08 3.47
CA LEU A 449 -15.43 4.60 2.10
C LEU A 449 -15.70 6.09 2.17
N GLU A 450 -14.67 6.91 2.11
CA GLU A 450 -14.80 8.36 2.17
C GLU A 450 -15.00 8.94 0.77
N SER A 451 -16.13 9.61 0.55
CA SER A 451 -16.40 10.28 -0.72
C SER A 451 -15.37 11.37 -0.99
N SER A 452 -14.78 11.33 -2.18
CA SER A 452 -13.84 12.36 -2.65
C SER A 452 -14.38 13.18 -3.83
N GLY A 453 -15.68 13.09 -4.07
CA GLY A 453 -16.31 13.71 -5.23
C GLY A 453 -16.20 12.87 -6.49
N ASP A 454 -16.89 13.27 -7.56
CA ASP A 454 -16.86 12.68 -8.90
C ASP A 454 -17.11 11.16 -8.98
N GLY A 455 -17.76 10.60 -7.95
CA GLY A 455 -18.06 9.16 -7.86
C GLY A 455 -16.86 8.29 -7.47
N PHE A 456 -15.81 8.89 -6.93
CA PHE A 456 -14.67 8.18 -6.33
C PHE A 456 -14.75 8.18 -4.81
N VAL A 457 -14.15 7.16 -4.20
CA VAL A 457 -13.97 7.06 -2.76
C VAL A 457 -12.52 6.70 -2.43
N GLU A 458 -12.02 7.26 -1.36
CA GLU A 458 -10.85 6.71 -0.69
C GLU A 458 -11.34 5.70 0.35
N ALA A 459 -10.94 4.46 0.19
CA ALA A 459 -11.24 3.41 1.13
C ALA A 459 -10.06 3.22 2.07
N GLN A 460 -10.33 3.36 3.35
CA GLN A 460 -9.40 3.05 4.43
C GLN A 460 -9.93 1.82 5.15
N ALA A 461 -9.17 0.73 5.10
CA ALA A 461 -9.57 -0.55 5.68
C ALA A 461 -8.60 -1.00 6.75
N ASN A 462 -9.13 -1.54 7.85
CA ASN A 462 -8.43 -2.44 8.73
C ASN A 462 -8.76 -3.86 8.31
N LEU A 463 -7.72 -4.67 8.16
CA LEU A 463 -7.79 -6.06 7.81
C LEU A 463 -7.18 -6.87 8.94
N ALA A 464 -7.85 -7.96 9.34
CA ALA A 464 -7.30 -8.95 10.23
C ALA A 464 -7.37 -10.31 9.55
N LEU A 465 -6.23 -10.93 9.34
CA LEU A 465 -6.14 -12.30 8.89
C LEU A 465 -5.86 -13.20 10.11
N PHE A 466 -6.82 -14.03 10.44
CA PHE A 466 -6.73 -15.01 11.51
C PHE A 466 -6.47 -16.39 10.89
N SER A 467 -5.50 -17.13 11.42
CA SER A 467 -5.12 -18.44 10.94
C SER A 467 -5.61 -19.53 11.88
N THR A 468 -6.18 -20.60 11.36
CA THR A 468 -6.54 -21.81 12.10
C THR A 468 -5.49 -22.90 12.00
N GLN A 469 -4.47 -22.72 11.16
CA GLN A 469 -3.40 -23.71 10.93
C GLN A 469 -2.06 -23.02 10.58
N LEU A 470 -0.96 -23.72 10.84
CA LEU A 470 0.37 -23.25 10.42
C LEU A 470 0.49 -23.25 8.90
N ARG A 471 0.51 -22.07 8.28
CA ARG A 471 0.56 -21.94 6.83
C ARG A 471 1.16 -20.61 6.38
N ASN A 472 1.67 -20.58 5.14
CA ASN A 472 1.98 -19.36 4.42
C ASN A 472 0.72 -18.84 3.72
N TYR A 473 0.37 -17.60 3.97
CA TYR A 473 -0.74 -16.91 3.32
C TYR A 473 -0.21 -15.92 2.28
N ASP A 474 -0.83 -15.92 1.13
CA ASP A 474 -0.53 -15.01 0.03
C ASP A 474 -1.72 -14.07 -0.18
N LEU A 475 -1.52 -12.80 0.23
CA LEU A 475 -2.53 -11.76 0.10
C LEU A 475 -2.32 -11.02 -1.22
N GLN A 476 -3.23 -11.21 -2.14
CA GLN A 476 -3.26 -10.50 -3.40
C GLN A 476 -4.11 -9.24 -3.26
N MET A 477 -3.52 -8.08 -3.58
CA MET A 477 -4.20 -6.80 -3.58
C MET A 477 -4.88 -6.56 -4.93
N GLU A 478 -6.13 -6.10 -4.90
CA GLU A 478 -6.81 -5.66 -6.11
C GLU A 478 -6.19 -4.35 -6.64
N ARG A 479 -6.45 -4.04 -7.91
CA ARG A 479 -5.97 -2.82 -8.54
C ARG A 479 -6.50 -1.58 -7.82
N GLY A 480 -5.71 -0.50 -7.82
CA GLY A 480 -6.10 0.77 -7.18
C GLY A 480 -5.67 0.89 -5.72
N TRP A 481 -5.02 -0.13 -5.15
CA TRP A 481 -4.47 -0.02 -3.81
C TRP A 481 -3.28 0.96 -3.78
N ILE A 482 -3.19 1.71 -2.66
CA ILE A 482 -2.18 2.73 -2.46
C ILE A 482 -1.17 2.28 -1.42
N ASP A 483 -1.65 1.67 -0.34
CA ASP A 483 -0.82 1.24 0.78
C ASP A 483 -1.39 0.00 1.45
N LEU A 484 -0.50 -0.88 1.91
CA LEU A 484 -0.79 -1.97 2.82
C LEU A 484 0.31 -2.01 3.87
N THR A 485 -0.01 -1.53 5.06
CA THR A 485 0.95 -1.45 6.17
C THR A 485 0.56 -2.47 7.23
N PRO A 486 1.44 -3.41 7.59
CA PRO A 486 1.20 -4.28 8.73
C PRO A 486 1.21 -3.45 10.02
N VAL A 487 0.22 -3.71 10.88
CA VAL A 487 0.16 -3.12 12.22
C VAL A 487 1.02 -3.96 13.14
N SER A 488 1.96 -3.34 13.87
CA SER A 488 2.84 -4.08 14.77
C SER A 488 2.03 -4.71 15.89
N SER A 489 1.93 -6.03 15.91
CA SER A 489 1.39 -6.77 17.05
C SER A 489 2.50 -7.01 18.08
N ARG A 490 2.11 -7.28 19.33
CA ARG A 490 3.08 -7.59 20.42
C ARG A 490 3.94 -8.85 20.17
N THR A 491 3.57 -9.67 19.18
CA THR A 491 4.30 -10.90 18.79
C THR A 491 5.24 -10.62 17.61
N GLN A 492 6.27 -9.82 17.86
CA GLN A 492 7.14 -9.23 16.84
C GLN A 492 8.15 -10.18 16.16
N GLU A 493 8.35 -11.37 16.70
CA GLU A 493 9.44 -12.25 16.24
C GLU A 493 9.25 -12.81 14.82
N THR A 494 8.03 -12.77 14.26
CA THR A 494 7.73 -13.35 12.94
C THR A 494 7.58 -12.34 11.79
N MET A 495 7.72 -11.05 12.04
CA MET A 495 7.58 -10.02 10.99
C MET A 495 8.77 -9.96 10.03
N ASP A 496 9.94 -10.44 10.43
CA ASP A 496 11.15 -10.46 9.60
C ASP A 496 11.05 -11.44 8.40
N GLU A 497 9.99 -12.25 8.33
CA GLU A 497 9.77 -13.23 7.27
C GLU A 497 8.76 -12.79 6.21
N ALA A 498 8.16 -11.60 6.37
CA ALA A 498 7.20 -11.09 5.40
C ALA A 498 7.89 -10.72 4.07
N VAL A 499 7.30 -11.15 2.98
CA VAL A 499 7.81 -10.93 1.62
C VAL A 499 6.74 -10.25 0.78
N VAL A 500 7.12 -9.16 0.12
CA VAL A 500 6.31 -8.50 -0.90
C VAL A 500 6.82 -8.91 -2.26
N ILE A 501 6.05 -9.69 -3.00
CA ILE A 501 6.36 -10.08 -4.36
C ILE A 501 5.77 -9.03 -5.30
N GLN A 502 6.60 -8.46 -6.16
CA GLN A 502 6.18 -7.43 -7.11
C GLN A 502 6.33 -7.94 -8.54
N ASP A 503 5.21 -8.05 -9.23
CA ASP A 503 5.19 -8.35 -10.65
C ASP A 503 5.41 -7.07 -11.47
N GLY A 504 5.97 -7.21 -12.68
CA GLY A 504 6.25 -6.05 -13.53
C GLY A 504 5.06 -5.22 -13.99
N GLY A 505 3.83 -5.65 -13.70
CA GLY A 505 2.58 -5.00 -14.07
C GLY A 505 1.94 -4.13 -12.97
N GLY A 506 2.65 -3.88 -11.85
CA GLY A 506 2.12 -3.10 -10.72
C GLY A 506 1.24 -3.89 -9.76
N THR A 507 1.13 -5.22 -9.94
CA THR A 507 0.52 -6.13 -8.96
C THR A 507 1.52 -6.48 -7.88
N SER A 508 1.05 -6.65 -6.67
CA SER A 508 1.88 -7.07 -5.55
C SER A 508 1.13 -8.06 -4.68
N HIS A 509 1.87 -9.06 -4.24
CA HIS A 509 1.40 -10.08 -3.31
C HIS A 509 2.15 -9.92 -2.00
N TYR A 510 1.46 -10.04 -0.89
CA TYR A 510 2.06 -10.00 0.44
C TYR A 510 2.04 -11.39 1.04
N ARG A 511 3.19 -12.06 1.05
CA ARG A 511 3.34 -13.43 1.56
C ARG A 511 3.88 -13.41 2.98
N MET A 512 3.23 -14.16 3.88
CA MET A 512 3.66 -14.28 5.27
C MET A 512 3.31 -15.62 5.89
N PRO A 513 4.15 -16.17 6.75
CA PRO A 513 3.80 -17.29 7.59
C PRO A 513 2.91 -16.85 8.76
N LEU A 514 1.87 -17.64 9.07
CA LEU A 514 1.09 -17.51 10.29
C LEU A 514 1.08 -18.85 11.02
N ARG A 515 1.17 -18.80 12.35
CA ARG A 515 1.00 -19.95 13.23
C ARG A 515 -0.47 -20.27 13.42
N GLU A 516 -0.76 -21.46 13.92
CA GLU A 516 -2.11 -21.83 14.35
C GLU A 516 -2.61 -20.86 15.42
N TRP A 517 -3.86 -20.41 15.26
CA TRP A 517 -4.54 -19.49 16.18
C TRP A 517 -3.84 -18.15 16.38
N ASP A 518 -3.05 -17.75 15.39
CA ASP A 518 -2.40 -16.43 15.34
C ASP A 518 -3.13 -15.52 14.34
N TYR A 519 -2.94 -14.21 14.47
CA TYR A 519 -3.53 -13.24 13.57
C TYR A 519 -2.55 -12.13 13.22
N ARG A 520 -2.77 -11.50 12.07
CA ARG A 520 -2.06 -10.29 11.65
C ARG A 520 -3.06 -9.22 11.28
N LEU A 521 -2.72 -8.00 11.69
CA LEU A 521 -3.48 -6.81 11.38
C LEU A 521 -2.77 -6.02 10.30
N PHE A 522 -3.55 -5.45 9.40
CA PHE A 522 -3.06 -4.56 8.34
C PHE A 522 -3.96 -3.34 8.26
N ARG A 523 -3.37 -2.21 7.92
CA ARG A 523 -4.07 -1.04 7.41
C ARG A 523 -3.87 -0.99 5.90
N MET A 524 -4.96 -0.81 5.18
CA MET A 524 -4.95 -0.72 3.74
C MET A 524 -5.62 0.57 3.31
N ARG A 525 -5.04 1.22 2.31
CA ARG A 525 -5.67 2.34 1.62
C ARG A 525 -5.77 2.00 0.14
N HIS A 526 -6.93 2.26 -0.44
CA HIS A 526 -7.10 2.15 -1.88
C HIS A 526 -8.11 3.20 -2.38
N VAL A 527 -8.05 3.48 -3.67
CA VAL A 527 -9.01 4.35 -4.36
C VAL A 527 -9.91 3.48 -5.21
N ASP A 528 -11.21 3.72 -5.11
CA ASP A 528 -12.21 2.95 -5.83
C ASP A 528 -13.26 3.87 -6.44
N ARG A 529 -13.98 3.34 -7.42
CA ARG A 529 -15.15 3.99 -7.99
C ARG A 529 -16.39 3.54 -7.21
N PHE A 530 -17.02 4.48 -6.55
CA PHE A 530 -18.29 4.30 -5.84
C PHE A 530 -19.18 5.48 -6.17
N PRO A 531 -19.89 5.42 -7.30
CA PRO A 531 -20.65 6.55 -7.83
C PRO A 531 -21.89 6.80 -6.95
N MET A 532 -21.66 7.48 -5.86
CA MET A 532 -22.68 7.96 -4.95
C MET A 532 -22.43 9.43 -4.65
N ARG A 533 -23.48 10.25 -4.72
CA ARG A 533 -23.45 11.67 -4.39
C ARG A 533 -24.46 11.96 -3.30
N ALA A 534 -24.07 12.81 -2.40
CA ALA A 534 -24.93 13.40 -1.40
C ALA A 534 -24.65 14.90 -1.37
N GLU A 535 -25.64 15.71 -1.70
CA GLU A 535 -25.53 17.15 -1.78
C GLU A 535 -26.54 17.77 -0.82
N LEU A 536 -26.15 18.82 -0.13
CA LEU A 536 -26.98 19.49 0.86
C LEU A 536 -27.06 20.96 0.51
N GLU A 537 -28.28 21.45 0.32
CA GLU A 537 -28.59 22.84 0.01
C GLU A 537 -29.35 23.48 1.17
N ALA A 538 -28.86 24.60 1.67
CA ALA A 538 -29.57 25.36 2.69
C ALA A 538 -30.63 26.25 2.01
N GLN A 539 -31.89 26.12 2.40
CA GLN A 539 -33.02 26.91 1.93
C GLN A 539 -33.72 27.61 3.11
N GLY A 540 -33.16 28.69 3.57
CA GLY A 540 -33.64 29.42 4.76
C GLY A 540 -33.57 28.55 6.03
N ASP A 541 -34.72 28.19 6.60
CA ASP A 541 -34.85 27.34 7.77
C ASP A 541 -34.95 25.83 7.46
N LYS A 542 -34.69 25.44 6.22
CA LYS A 542 -34.78 24.07 5.73
C LYS A 542 -33.49 23.64 5.10
N LEU A 543 -33.22 22.35 5.17
CA LEU A 543 -32.12 21.68 4.48
C LEU A 543 -32.71 20.73 3.42
N ALA A 544 -32.32 20.89 2.18
CA ALA A 544 -32.66 19.98 1.10
C ALA A 544 -31.47 19.03 0.87
N LEU A 545 -31.64 17.76 1.21
CA LEU A 545 -30.67 16.71 0.91
C LEU A 545 -31.05 16.02 -0.39
N GLN A 546 -30.16 16.04 -1.35
CA GLN A 546 -30.25 15.23 -2.56
C GLN A 546 -29.27 14.07 -2.46
N VAL A 547 -29.75 12.87 -2.69
CA VAL A 547 -28.93 11.66 -2.69
C VAL A 547 -29.13 10.94 -4.03
N ASP A 548 -28.03 10.56 -4.65
CA ASP A 548 -27.99 9.78 -5.88
C ASP A 548 -27.04 8.59 -5.71
N ASN A 549 -27.60 7.39 -5.55
CA ASN A 549 -26.82 6.16 -5.37
C ASN A 549 -26.75 5.39 -6.69
N GLN A 550 -25.82 5.74 -7.55
CA GLN A 550 -25.52 4.98 -8.78
C GLN A 550 -24.51 3.85 -8.55
N SER A 551 -24.13 3.56 -7.28
CA SER A 551 -23.25 2.45 -6.97
C SER A 551 -23.96 1.10 -7.16
N ALA A 552 -23.17 0.03 -7.28
CA ALA A 552 -23.68 -1.34 -7.37
C ALA A 552 -24.18 -1.91 -6.03
N LYS A 553 -24.10 -1.16 -4.93
CA LYS A 553 -24.39 -1.63 -3.57
C LYS A 553 -25.54 -0.83 -2.93
N ASP A 554 -26.35 -1.54 -2.15
CA ASP A 554 -27.37 -0.91 -1.29
C ASP A 554 -26.67 -0.33 -0.04
N LEU A 555 -27.19 0.78 0.46
CA LEU A 555 -26.83 1.32 1.77
C LEU A 555 -27.97 1.05 2.78
N THR A 556 -27.60 0.74 3.99
CA THR A 556 -28.52 0.47 5.10
C THR A 556 -28.18 1.34 6.31
N ASN A 557 -29.17 1.61 7.16
CA ASN A 557 -28.97 2.43 8.35
C ASN A 557 -28.25 3.76 8.02
N CYS A 558 -28.80 4.48 7.03
CA CYS A 558 -28.25 5.75 6.60
C CYS A 558 -28.66 6.89 7.51
N TRP A 559 -27.74 7.79 7.79
CA TRP A 559 -27.95 8.95 8.64
C TRP A 559 -27.37 10.21 7.99
N LEU A 560 -28.03 11.31 8.27
CA LEU A 560 -27.49 12.66 8.05
C LEU A 560 -27.30 13.31 9.41
N LEU A 561 -26.08 13.72 9.72
CA LEU A 561 -25.75 14.53 10.88
C LEU A 561 -25.46 15.96 10.42
N VAL A 562 -26.12 16.89 11.06
CA VAL A 562 -25.84 18.33 10.92
C VAL A 562 -25.58 18.89 12.31
N PRO A 563 -24.95 20.05 12.47
CA PRO A 563 -24.75 20.65 13.78
C PRO A 563 -26.06 20.71 14.59
N GLY A 564 -26.06 20.10 15.77
CA GLY A 564 -27.21 20.04 16.68
C GLY A 564 -28.36 19.10 16.30
N LYS A 565 -28.34 18.43 15.13
CA LYS A 565 -29.44 17.54 14.69
C LYS A 565 -28.96 16.30 13.98
N ARG A 566 -29.81 15.27 14.01
CA ARG A 566 -29.61 14.00 13.29
C ARG A 566 -30.91 13.58 12.61
N PHE A 567 -30.77 13.00 11.43
CA PHE A 567 -31.91 12.51 10.64
C PHE A 567 -31.64 11.07 10.21
N ASP A 568 -32.54 10.16 10.61
CA ASP A 568 -32.55 8.80 10.10
C ASP A 568 -33.15 8.77 8.71
N LEU A 569 -32.38 8.25 7.77
CA LEU A 569 -32.76 8.16 6.34
C LEU A 569 -33.19 6.76 5.94
N GLY A 570 -32.98 5.77 6.83
CA GLY A 570 -33.28 4.35 6.58
C GLY A 570 -32.33 3.71 5.59
N ALA A 571 -32.86 2.98 4.61
CA ALA A 571 -32.10 2.32 3.57
C ALA A 571 -32.15 3.10 2.26
N ILE A 572 -31.04 3.09 1.52
CA ILE A 572 -30.93 3.71 0.18
C ILE A 572 -30.49 2.62 -0.80
N PRO A 573 -31.43 2.11 -1.61
CA PRO A 573 -31.12 1.08 -2.60
C PRO A 573 -30.17 1.56 -3.68
N ARG A 574 -29.47 0.63 -4.32
CA ARG A 574 -28.74 0.90 -5.56
C ARG A 574 -29.66 1.48 -6.63
N GLY A 575 -29.19 2.46 -7.40
CA GLY A 575 -29.97 3.15 -8.43
C GLY A 575 -31.00 4.15 -7.89
N ALA A 576 -31.09 4.34 -6.57
CA ALA A 576 -32.01 5.30 -5.97
C ALA A 576 -31.50 6.73 -6.12
N SER A 577 -32.38 7.62 -6.58
CA SER A 577 -32.17 9.05 -6.60
C SER A 577 -33.39 9.73 -5.99
N TRP A 578 -33.18 10.52 -4.93
CA TRP A 578 -34.28 11.23 -4.28
C TRP A 578 -33.80 12.53 -3.62
N ARG A 579 -34.74 13.42 -3.39
CA ARG A 579 -34.55 14.66 -2.66
C ARG A 579 -35.49 14.73 -1.45
N LYS A 580 -34.98 15.07 -0.29
CA LYS A 580 -35.77 15.20 0.95
C LYS A 580 -35.42 16.51 1.64
N ILE A 581 -36.47 17.16 2.15
CA ILE A 581 -36.35 18.46 2.84
C ILE A 581 -36.53 18.23 4.35
N PHE A 582 -35.62 18.74 5.13
CA PHE A 582 -35.61 18.66 6.60
C PHE A 582 -35.72 20.05 7.22
N PRO A 583 -36.56 20.26 8.24
CA PRO A 583 -36.63 21.55 8.93
C PRO A 583 -35.43 21.70 9.88
N LEU A 584 -34.79 22.89 9.85
CA LEU A 584 -33.74 23.26 10.79
C LEU A 584 -34.33 23.76 12.11
N THR A 585 -35.49 24.39 12.09
CA THR A 585 -36.20 24.83 13.30
C THR A 585 -36.97 23.67 13.92
N GLY A 586 -36.75 23.41 15.21
CA GLY A 586 -37.54 22.43 15.96
C GLY A 586 -38.95 23.01 16.22
N ALA A 587 -39.95 22.10 16.21
CA ALA A 587 -41.34 22.43 16.50
C ALA A 587 -41.60 22.93 17.95
N ASN A 588 -40.60 23.04 18.80
CA ASN A 588 -40.68 23.56 20.16
C ASN A 588 -39.69 24.70 20.35
N GLY A 589 -40.20 25.91 20.37
CA GLY A 589 -39.50 27.16 20.71
C GLY A 589 -39.01 27.20 22.16
N GLN A 590 -38.18 26.28 22.59
CA GLN A 590 -37.56 26.29 23.90
C GLN A 590 -36.03 26.25 23.78
N ASN A 591 -35.44 27.35 24.31
CA ASN A 591 -34.11 27.59 24.80
C ASN A 591 -33.00 27.97 23.77
N GLU A 592 -32.80 29.30 23.69
CA GLU A 592 -31.59 29.95 23.17
C GLU A 592 -30.28 29.48 23.83
N SER A 593 -30.33 28.84 25.00
CA SER A 593 -29.14 28.24 25.64
C SER A 593 -28.69 26.91 25.00
N ALA A 594 -29.50 26.29 24.12
CA ALA A 594 -29.12 25.14 23.34
C ALA A 594 -28.36 25.52 22.03
N VAL A 595 -28.52 26.77 21.57
CA VAL A 595 -27.87 27.26 20.34
C VAL A 595 -26.35 27.38 20.50
N GLN A 596 -25.83 27.65 21.71
CA GLN A 596 -24.39 27.68 21.97
C GLN A 596 -23.68 26.33 22.00
N ARG A 597 -24.42 25.19 21.96
CA ARG A 597 -23.86 23.83 21.75
C ARG A 597 -24.10 23.30 20.34
N ALA A 598 -24.66 24.15 19.47
CA ALA A 598 -25.12 23.75 18.14
C ALA A 598 -23.98 23.54 17.11
N ASP A 599 -22.72 23.84 17.46
CA ASP A 599 -21.60 23.79 16.52
C ASP A 599 -20.93 22.42 16.43
N THR A 600 -21.40 21.41 17.15
CA THR A 600 -20.78 20.08 17.17
C THR A 600 -21.70 19.00 16.60
N LEU A 601 -21.11 18.11 15.79
CA LEU A 601 -21.78 16.90 15.31
C LEU A 601 -21.79 15.84 16.42
N ASN A 602 -22.98 15.37 16.81
CA ASN A 602 -23.11 14.38 17.87
C ASN A 602 -23.22 12.96 17.34
N PHE A 603 -22.09 12.27 17.24
CA PHE A 603 -22.02 10.85 16.84
C PHE A 603 -22.40 9.89 17.99
N ARG A 604 -22.37 10.31 19.25
CA ARG A 604 -22.57 9.46 20.42
C ARG A 604 -23.97 8.86 20.52
N GLU A 605 -24.94 9.55 19.96
CA GLU A 605 -26.33 9.16 20.03
C GLU A 605 -26.76 8.23 18.87
N VAL A 606 -25.88 7.98 17.92
CA VAL A 606 -26.14 7.00 16.85
C VAL A 606 -25.86 5.61 17.38
N THR A 607 -26.82 4.71 17.32
CA THR A 607 -26.71 3.33 17.78
C THR A 607 -27.17 2.36 16.71
N PHE A 608 -26.60 1.15 16.70
CA PHE A 608 -26.97 0.11 15.75
C PHE A 608 -27.42 -1.17 16.48
N PRO A 609 -28.42 -1.88 15.94
CA PRO A 609 -28.86 -3.17 16.52
C PRO A 609 -27.76 -4.25 16.53
N ASP A 610 -26.90 -4.25 15.51
CA ASP A 610 -25.73 -5.12 15.43
C ASP A 610 -24.61 -4.57 16.32
N LYS A 611 -24.29 -5.29 17.38
CA LYS A 611 -23.24 -4.90 18.34
C LYS A 611 -21.87 -4.69 17.70
N THR A 612 -21.52 -5.47 16.68
CA THR A 612 -20.23 -5.33 15.99
C THR A 612 -20.19 -4.04 15.19
N ARG A 613 -21.28 -3.71 14.49
CA ARG A 613 -21.40 -2.42 13.79
C ARG A 613 -21.36 -1.26 14.76
N ASP A 614 -22.03 -1.37 15.90
CA ASP A 614 -22.04 -0.33 16.93
C ASP A 614 -20.64 -0.09 17.52
N ILE A 615 -19.93 -1.16 17.86
CA ILE A 615 -18.54 -1.08 18.33
C ILE A 615 -17.63 -0.46 17.27
N LEU A 616 -17.69 -0.92 16.02
CA LEU A 616 -16.87 -0.40 14.91
C LEU A 616 -17.17 1.08 14.65
N PHE A 617 -18.44 1.48 14.68
CA PHE A 617 -18.84 2.87 14.49
C PHE A 617 -18.19 3.77 15.53
N HIS A 618 -18.35 3.46 16.80
CA HIS A 618 -17.88 4.35 17.89
C HIS A 618 -16.38 4.25 18.19
N SER A 619 -15.71 3.18 17.80
CA SER A 619 -14.30 2.98 18.14
C SER A 619 -13.33 3.20 16.97
N SER A 620 -13.80 3.01 15.75
CA SER A 620 -12.91 3.01 14.57
C SER A 620 -13.32 4.06 13.53
N PHE A 621 -14.64 4.25 13.31
CA PHE A 621 -15.09 5.15 12.25
C PHE A 621 -15.30 6.58 12.75
N PHE A 622 -15.80 6.74 13.96
CA PHE A 622 -16.07 8.03 14.59
C PHE A 622 -15.69 7.97 16.07
N PRO A 623 -14.38 8.04 16.40
CA PRO A 623 -13.93 7.99 17.78
C PRO A 623 -14.52 9.17 18.59
N ARG A 624 -14.81 8.92 19.86
CA ARG A 624 -15.52 9.84 20.76
C ARG A 624 -14.89 11.24 20.89
N ASP A 625 -13.59 11.35 20.67
CA ASP A 625 -12.86 12.61 20.77
C ASP A 625 -12.95 13.48 19.50
N THR A 626 -13.64 13.02 18.45
CA THR A 626 -13.80 13.76 17.20
C THR A 626 -14.89 14.81 17.25
N ASP A 627 -15.80 14.78 18.23
CA ASP A 627 -16.90 15.74 18.33
C ASP A 627 -16.42 17.21 18.33
N ALA A 628 -15.26 17.49 18.92
CA ALA A 628 -14.69 18.84 18.95
C ALA A 628 -13.99 19.28 17.64
N ARG A 629 -13.64 18.33 16.78
CA ARG A 629 -12.91 18.62 15.53
C ARG A 629 -13.84 18.95 14.35
N TRP A 630 -15.12 18.73 14.50
CA TRP A 630 -16.15 18.96 13.49
C TRP A 630 -16.86 20.30 13.60
N ALA A 631 -16.44 21.15 14.52
CA ALA A 631 -16.96 22.50 14.72
C ALA A 631 -16.58 23.40 13.53
N GLY A 632 -17.26 23.29 12.41
CA GLY A 632 -16.87 24.06 11.25
C GLY A 632 -17.84 23.99 10.07
N GLY A 633 -19.15 24.01 10.33
CA GLY A 633 -20.12 24.24 9.26
C GLY A 633 -20.19 23.12 8.20
N ALA A 634 -19.92 21.88 8.57
CA ALA A 634 -20.09 20.71 7.68
C ALA A 634 -21.18 19.76 8.19
N ALA A 635 -21.89 19.14 7.29
CA ALA A 635 -22.76 17.99 7.54
C ALA A 635 -22.06 16.69 7.19
N VAL A 636 -22.46 15.59 7.83
CA VAL A 636 -21.93 14.26 7.50
C VAL A 636 -23.09 13.33 7.15
N PHE A 637 -23.04 12.84 5.94
CA PHE A 637 -23.88 11.75 5.49
C PHE A 637 -23.10 10.43 5.62
N PHE A 638 -23.72 9.37 6.15
CA PHE A 638 -23.12 8.05 6.15
C PHE A 638 -24.19 6.94 6.09
N GLY A 639 -23.76 5.75 5.66
CA GLY A 639 -24.59 4.56 5.60
C GLY A 639 -23.77 3.30 5.48
N TRP A 640 -24.26 2.19 6.06
CA TRP A 640 -23.61 0.90 5.98
C TRP A 640 -23.81 0.28 4.60
N VAL A 641 -22.72 -0.11 3.97
CA VAL A 641 -22.75 -0.87 2.70
C VAL A 641 -23.26 -2.28 2.98
N LYS A 642 -24.24 -2.72 2.23
CA LYS A 642 -24.74 -4.08 2.30
C LYS A 642 -23.78 -5.03 1.59
N ASP A 643 -23.45 -6.15 2.24
CA ASP A 643 -22.58 -7.21 1.73
C ASP A 643 -21.27 -6.66 1.12
N PRO A 644 -20.45 -5.97 1.94
CA PRO A 644 -19.19 -5.43 1.44
C PRO A 644 -18.18 -6.56 1.23
N GLU A 645 -17.49 -6.53 0.10
CA GLU A 645 -16.42 -7.47 -0.22
C GLU A 645 -15.06 -6.88 0.19
N PRO A 646 -14.18 -7.65 0.84
CA PRO A 646 -12.82 -7.21 1.10
C PRO A 646 -12.06 -7.06 -0.21
N ARG A 647 -11.25 -6.01 -0.33
CA ARG A 647 -10.42 -5.70 -1.52
C ARG A 647 -9.10 -6.47 -1.55
N VAL A 648 -8.97 -7.44 -0.69
CA VAL A 648 -7.82 -8.35 -0.62
C VAL A 648 -8.33 -9.76 -0.77
N ARG A 649 -7.69 -10.53 -1.64
CA ARG A 649 -7.94 -11.97 -1.78
C ARG A 649 -6.77 -12.73 -1.17
N VAL A 650 -7.07 -13.88 -0.59
CA VAL A 650 -6.04 -14.80 -0.10
C VAL A 650 -6.04 -16.00 -1.02
N GLU A 651 -4.91 -16.22 -1.70
CA GLU A 651 -4.76 -17.32 -2.66
C GLU A 651 -4.51 -18.65 -1.95
N ASP A 652 -4.80 -19.75 -2.66
CA ASP A 652 -4.52 -21.14 -2.28
C ASP A 652 -5.03 -21.56 -0.89
N SER A 653 -6.09 -20.92 -0.37
CA SER A 653 -6.63 -21.24 0.94
C SER A 653 -8.14 -21.09 1.00
N ARG A 654 -8.78 -21.92 1.84
CA ARG A 654 -10.21 -21.79 2.14
C ARG A 654 -10.38 -20.71 3.21
N ILE A 655 -10.51 -19.47 2.77
CA ILE A 655 -10.69 -18.33 3.65
C ILE A 655 -12.17 -17.97 3.73
N GLN A 656 -12.66 -17.81 4.95
CA GLN A 656 -13.94 -17.16 5.18
C GLN A 656 -13.72 -15.66 5.35
N ALA A 657 -14.32 -14.89 4.43
CA ALA A 657 -14.22 -13.44 4.47
C ALA A 657 -15.47 -12.83 5.11
N GLN A 658 -15.26 -11.92 6.07
CA GLN A 658 -16.31 -11.13 6.68
C GLN A 658 -15.95 -9.65 6.57
N GLY A 659 -16.82 -8.86 5.95
CA GLY A 659 -16.60 -7.44 5.72
C GLY A 659 -17.62 -6.55 6.41
N TYR A 660 -17.15 -5.40 6.89
CA TYR A 660 -17.97 -4.29 7.33
C TYR A 660 -17.48 -3.03 6.58
N ALA A 661 -18.39 -2.30 5.97
CA ALA A 661 -18.03 -1.05 5.29
C ALA A 661 -19.08 0.02 5.56
N ILE A 662 -18.60 1.23 5.79
CA ILE A 662 -19.44 2.42 5.92
C ILE A 662 -19.05 3.42 4.84
N PHE A 663 -20.02 3.90 4.09
CA PHE A 663 -19.85 5.03 3.20
C PHE A 663 -20.01 6.32 4.00
N ARG A 664 -19.16 7.31 3.75
CA ARG A 664 -19.17 8.61 4.41
C ARG A 664 -18.97 9.72 3.39
N ALA A 665 -19.80 10.73 3.43
CA ALA A 665 -19.63 11.99 2.69
C ALA A 665 -19.68 13.17 3.65
N ILE A 666 -18.66 14.04 3.56
CA ILE A 666 -18.61 15.30 4.26
C ILE A 666 -19.13 16.35 3.31
N ILE A 667 -20.16 17.05 3.70
CA ILE A 667 -20.83 18.03 2.87
C ILE A 667 -20.66 19.40 3.53
N PRO A 668 -19.91 20.34 2.93
CA PRO A 668 -19.81 21.68 3.45
C PRO A 668 -21.20 22.35 3.45
N LEU A 669 -21.54 23.02 4.56
CA LEU A 669 -22.72 23.85 4.64
C LEU A 669 -22.37 25.22 4.05
N THR A 670 -22.58 25.38 2.75
CA THR A 670 -22.46 26.71 2.11
C THR A 670 -23.72 27.51 2.42
N SER A 671 -23.55 28.68 3.04
CA SER A 671 -24.62 29.67 3.06
C SER A 671 -24.86 30.16 1.63
N GLY A 672 -26.08 30.07 1.13
CA GLY A 672 -26.45 30.45 -0.25
C GLY A 672 -26.37 31.97 -0.54
N GLU A 673 -25.40 32.69 0.04
CA GLU A 673 -25.18 34.14 -0.17
C GLU A 673 -24.00 34.44 -1.14
N ASP A 674 -23.34 33.41 -1.71
CA ASP A 674 -22.20 33.59 -2.63
C ASP A 674 -22.50 33.19 -4.09
N GLU A 675 -23.74 33.42 -4.61
CA GLU A 675 -24.01 33.43 -6.05
C GLU A 675 -24.20 34.85 -6.58
#